data_1ce99f0629f30ec2c8a671ca2d79904f
#
_entry.id   1ce99f0629f30ec2c8a671ca2d79904f
#
_cell.length_a   1.000
_cell.length_b   1.000
_cell.length_c   1.000
_cell.angle_alpha   90.00
_cell.angle_beta   90.00
_cell.angle_gamma   90.00
#
_symmetry.space_group_name_H-M   'P 1'
#
loop_
_entity.id
_entity.type
_entity.pdbx_description
1 polymer ?
#
loop_
_entity_poly.entity_id
_entity_poly.type
_entity_poly.pdbx_seq_one_letter_code
_entity_poly.pdbx_strand_id
1 'polypeptide(L)'
;MTSPSTPFTPVESAIDSLPAHVQEWVRNEVALCKPEAIEIITGDVDQIIQLENELEAAGAYTRLDEQVYGKRSFYARSDKNDVARVEERTVICTDDPIDAGPLNFWKEPAEMHCKLDRLFDGSMKGRTMYVVPFVTNPADSKFASAGVQLTDSANVVCNLYRMSNLQDGWRILQKQSRFPRITHSYGTLSKEDRWITHFPDELYCRTINSDYGGNALGPKKIFGLRLVGIQALENARRKSHPDEEVGIEFVEHMALFGIDYGDRRVHFGAAFPSMCGKTNIANGVSEGPMAENKVFTLGDDIIGGATKKGDGRLYVNNIESGIFGVTRGMSDFANKMLMEALRHPKPEVQDCEGGPIFTNQVLVDHDGSKRVWWSDSGTEFPVGDGITTWNWLGDQIGPDGEEKDQKNARVTMPIRNVPHLEADYHNAEGVPLDVCLIGGRSSKLHPLISRARTWNEAVYHALCQFSEPTAAAVGQKPRYDPMANRPFIAFNVSDYAQKWLALPQNTPRPPVVFSVNWFRRNDTGQFVWDGFGANYRVLDAAVRELAGEDWWVETPMGLVPQPEHIDISGLKSTTTIEQLAEILVPDKEALKNEVDNREDWLHQIENGLEAESEGRGAPKKLPRAIWEEHETFKKRVEEYCA
;
A
#
# COMPACT_ATOMS: atom_id res chain seq x y z
N MET A 1 38.57 -4.14 -26.52
CA MET A 1 38.98 -2.95 -25.78
C MET A 1 38.31 -3.05 -24.44
N THR A 2 39.10 -3.31 -23.40
CA THR A 2 38.61 -3.44 -22.01
C THR A 2 38.16 -2.05 -21.55
N SER A 3 36.90 -1.92 -21.17
CA SER A 3 36.36 -0.74 -20.48
C SER A 3 37.16 -0.49 -19.21
N PRO A 4 37.47 0.77 -18.83
CA PRO A 4 38.15 1.06 -17.60
C PRO A 4 37.20 0.69 -16.44
N SER A 5 37.55 -0.36 -15.70
CA SER A 5 36.93 -0.66 -14.42
C SER A 5 37.22 0.53 -13.49
N THR A 6 36.17 1.19 -13.02
CA THR A 6 36.25 2.16 -11.92
C THR A 6 36.99 1.46 -10.77
N PRO A 7 38.02 2.07 -10.16
CA PRO A 7 38.74 1.41 -9.08
C PRO A 7 37.79 1.20 -7.92
N PHE A 8 37.63 -0.06 -7.49
CA PHE A 8 36.83 -0.41 -6.31
C PHE A 8 37.42 0.35 -5.10
N THR A 9 36.59 1.17 -4.49
CA THR A 9 36.93 1.79 -3.21
C THR A 9 37.10 0.66 -2.18
N PRO A 10 38.21 0.61 -1.41
CA PRO A 10 38.34 -0.39 -0.35
C PRO A 10 37.14 -0.36 0.59
N VAL A 11 36.65 -1.52 0.99
CA VAL A 11 35.42 -1.69 1.80
C VAL A 11 35.42 -0.76 3.02
N GLU A 12 36.50 -0.69 3.77
CA GLU A 12 36.63 0.19 4.94
C GLU A 12 36.51 1.68 4.57
N SER A 13 37.16 2.11 3.47
CA SER A 13 37.11 3.50 3.01
C SER A 13 35.69 3.91 2.56
N ALA A 14 34.93 2.98 1.98
CA ALA A 14 33.51 3.22 1.63
C ALA A 14 32.68 3.40 2.90
N ILE A 15 32.83 2.54 3.91
CA ILE A 15 32.12 2.63 5.18
C ILE A 15 32.45 3.93 5.93
N ASP A 16 33.72 4.34 5.94
CA ASP A 16 34.16 5.56 6.61
C ASP A 16 33.55 6.84 6.02
N SER A 17 33.06 6.78 4.79
CA SER A 17 32.32 7.90 4.17
C SER A 17 30.87 8.08 4.68
N LEU A 18 30.32 7.06 5.35
CA LEU A 18 28.96 7.09 5.90
C LEU A 18 28.87 7.94 7.17
N PRO A 19 27.67 8.41 7.56
CA PRO A 19 27.45 9.01 8.88
C PRO A 19 27.90 8.08 10.01
N ALA A 20 28.57 8.60 11.02
CA ALA A 20 29.24 7.81 12.07
C ALA A 20 28.32 6.78 12.77
N HIS A 21 27.06 7.14 13.01
CA HIS A 21 26.06 6.26 13.64
C HIS A 21 25.56 5.14 12.72
N VAL A 22 25.86 5.19 11.41
CA VAL A 22 25.53 4.15 10.42
C VAL A 22 26.68 3.15 10.28
N GLN A 23 27.91 3.61 10.42
CA GLN A 23 29.15 2.85 10.13
C GLN A 23 29.24 1.54 10.91
N GLU A 24 28.98 1.55 12.22
CA GLU A 24 29.11 0.35 13.07
C GLU A 24 28.16 -0.76 12.63
N TRP A 25 26.90 -0.42 12.37
CA TRP A 25 25.92 -1.37 11.88
C TRP A 25 26.33 -1.95 10.52
N VAL A 26 26.77 -1.11 9.57
CA VAL A 26 27.20 -1.57 8.25
C VAL A 26 28.41 -2.50 8.37
N ARG A 27 29.41 -2.20 9.23
CA ARG A 27 30.54 -3.11 9.48
C ARG A 27 30.11 -4.47 10.00
N ASN A 28 29.15 -4.50 10.93
CA ASN A 28 28.62 -5.73 11.50
C ASN A 28 27.93 -6.58 10.42
N GLU A 29 27.10 -5.95 9.57
CA GLU A 29 26.41 -6.65 8.48
C GLU A 29 27.38 -7.13 7.39
N VAL A 30 28.44 -6.36 7.09
CA VAL A 30 29.51 -6.79 6.17
C VAL A 30 30.25 -8.01 6.71
N ALA A 31 30.60 -8.01 8.00
CA ALA A 31 31.24 -9.14 8.63
C ALA A 31 30.36 -10.41 8.62
N LEU A 32 29.07 -10.24 8.75
CA LEU A 32 28.10 -11.34 8.72
C LEU A 32 27.83 -11.82 7.28
N CYS A 33 27.42 -10.92 6.38
CA CYS A 33 26.99 -11.28 5.03
C CYS A 33 28.13 -11.59 4.08
N LYS A 34 29.34 -11.10 4.35
CA LYS A 34 30.60 -11.34 3.61
C LYS A 34 30.48 -11.01 2.12
N PRO A 35 30.04 -9.80 1.73
CA PRO A 35 30.01 -9.39 0.34
C PRO A 35 31.41 -9.33 -0.25
N GLU A 36 31.51 -9.43 -1.59
CA GLU A 36 32.77 -9.24 -2.32
C GLU A 36 33.17 -7.76 -2.40
N ALA A 37 32.17 -6.88 -2.54
CA ALA A 37 32.32 -5.44 -2.63
C ALA A 37 31.18 -4.72 -1.92
N ILE A 38 31.40 -3.41 -1.67
CA ILE A 38 30.37 -2.50 -1.15
C ILE A 38 30.24 -1.32 -2.10
N GLU A 39 29.01 -0.91 -2.35
CA GLU A 39 28.71 0.29 -3.10
C GLU A 39 27.73 1.17 -2.32
N ILE A 40 28.13 2.44 -2.10
CA ILE A 40 27.27 3.44 -1.46
C ILE A 40 26.40 4.08 -2.53
N ILE A 41 25.09 3.93 -2.39
CA ILE A 41 24.14 4.57 -3.30
C ILE A 41 23.91 6.01 -2.85
N THR A 42 24.16 6.93 -3.77
CA THR A 42 24.01 8.38 -3.51
C THR A 42 22.67 8.92 -4.01
N GLY A 43 21.99 8.16 -4.86
CA GLY A 43 20.82 8.64 -5.60
C GLY A 43 21.19 9.44 -6.85
N ASP A 44 22.47 9.47 -7.23
CA ASP A 44 22.91 10.05 -8.50
C ASP A 44 22.34 9.24 -9.67
N VAL A 45 21.80 9.93 -10.67
CA VAL A 45 21.14 9.30 -11.81
C VAL A 45 22.10 8.46 -12.64
N ASP A 46 23.34 8.88 -12.81
CA ASP A 46 24.33 8.16 -13.62
C ASP A 46 24.71 6.84 -12.95
N GLN A 47 24.79 6.79 -11.59
CA GLN A 47 25.00 5.55 -10.84
C GLN A 47 23.88 4.55 -11.10
N ILE A 48 22.62 5.01 -11.10
CA ILE A 48 21.47 4.13 -11.35
C ILE A 48 21.42 3.67 -12.82
N ILE A 49 21.74 4.55 -13.76
CA ILE A 49 21.84 4.18 -15.19
C ILE A 49 22.90 3.10 -15.40
N GLN A 50 24.03 3.19 -14.68
CA GLN A 50 25.07 2.16 -14.74
C GLN A 50 24.51 0.81 -14.27
N LEU A 51 23.81 0.75 -13.13
CA LEU A 51 23.20 -0.48 -12.61
C LEU A 51 22.14 -1.04 -13.56
N GLU A 52 21.29 -0.18 -14.17
CA GLU A 52 20.32 -0.58 -15.17
C GLU A 52 20.98 -1.23 -16.40
N ASN A 53 22.09 -0.64 -16.88
CA ASN A 53 22.86 -1.18 -18.01
C ASN A 53 23.58 -2.52 -17.65
N GLU A 54 24.08 -2.65 -16.43
CA GLU A 54 24.67 -3.90 -15.95
C GLU A 54 23.61 -5.03 -15.86
N LEU A 55 22.43 -4.73 -15.36
CA LEU A 55 21.29 -5.66 -15.32
C LEU A 55 20.83 -6.07 -16.73
N GLU A 56 20.80 -5.13 -17.67
CA GLU A 56 20.50 -5.40 -19.07
C GLU A 56 21.56 -6.29 -19.72
N ALA A 57 22.84 -5.97 -19.52
CA ALA A 57 23.97 -6.77 -20.03
C ALA A 57 24.01 -8.19 -19.45
N ALA A 58 23.59 -8.35 -18.20
CA ALA A 58 23.45 -9.64 -17.53
C ALA A 58 22.18 -10.42 -17.96
N GLY A 59 21.27 -9.82 -18.74
CA GLY A 59 20.02 -10.41 -19.19
C GLY A 59 18.92 -10.44 -18.09
N ALA A 60 19.15 -9.81 -16.94
CA ALA A 60 18.15 -9.67 -15.88
C ALA A 60 17.07 -8.65 -16.26
N TYR A 61 17.45 -7.61 -16.99
CA TYR A 61 16.54 -6.64 -17.59
C TYR A 61 16.46 -6.81 -19.11
N THR A 62 15.28 -6.61 -19.65
CA THR A 62 15.03 -6.43 -21.08
C THR A 62 14.54 -5.01 -21.29
N ARG A 63 15.26 -4.20 -22.07
CA ARG A 63 14.83 -2.83 -22.41
C ARG A 63 13.59 -2.89 -23.27
N LEU A 64 12.60 -2.09 -22.93
CA LEU A 64 11.35 -1.97 -23.65
C LEU A 64 11.43 -0.89 -24.75
N ASP A 65 10.47 -0.92 -25.67
CA ASP A 65 10.32 0.02 -26.76
C ASP A 65 10.15 1.46 -26.23
N GLU A 66 11.16 2.29 -26.46
CA GLU A 66 11.17 3.69 -25.99
C GLU A 66 10.09 4.57 -26.63
N GLN A 67 9.57 4.20 -27.79
CA GLN A 67 8.47 4.92 -28.42
C GLN A 67 7.13 4.68 -27.70
N VAL A 68 7.03 3.56 -26.98
CA VAL A 68 5.82 3.17 -26.24
C VAL A 68 5.93 3.51 -24.77
N TYR A 69 7.05 3.14 -24.14
CA TYR A 69 7.22 3.25 -22.69
C TYR A 69 8.20 4.34 -22.27
N GLY A 70 8.82 5.03 -23.25
CA GLY A 70 9.86 6.01 -23.00
C GLY A 70 11.19 5.40 -22.56
N LYS A 71 12.17 6.27 -22.27
CA LYS A 71 13.52 5.88 -21.88
C LYS A 71 13.54 5.15 -20.53
N ARG A 72 14.56 4.30 -20.32
CA ARG A 72 14.83 3.62 -19.06
C ARG A 72 13.64 2.80 -18.55
N SER A 73 12.92 2.18 -19.48
CA SER A 73 11.80 1.29 -19.21
C SER A 73 12.21 -0.15 -19.43
N PHE A 74 11.91 -1.02 -18.48
CA PHE A 74 12.44 -2.38 -18.46
C PHE A 74 11.38 -3.43 -18.14
N TYR A 75 11.66 -4.63 -18.60
CA TYR A 75 10.99 -5.85 -18.19
C TYR A 75 11.95 -6.75 -17.42
N ALA A 76 11.46 -7.33 -16.34
CA ALA A 76 12.20 -8.27 -15.49
C ALA A 76 11.38 -9.53 -15.19
N ARG A 77 12.03 -10.61 -14.79
CA ARG A 77 11.40 -11.82 -14.26
C ARG A 77 11.92 -12.10 -12.86
N SER A 78 11.03 -12.49 -11.95
CA SER A 78 11.44 -13.07 -10.68
C SER A 78 11.59 -14.59 -10.77
N ASP A 79 12.23 -15.19 -9.77
CA ASP A 79 12.21 -16.66 -9.63
C ASP A 79 10.76 -17.15 -9.47
N LYS A 80 10.47 -18.34 -10.03
CA LYS A 80 9.13 -18.96 -10.00
C LYS A 80 8.58 -19.19 -8.59
N ASN A 81 9.45 -19.30 -7.60
CA ASN A 81 9.08 -19.47 -6.19
C ASN A 81 9.01 -18.14 -5.43
N ASP A 82 9.36 -17.01 -6.07
CA ASP A 82 9.45 -15.70 -5.46
C ASP A 82 8.47 -14.71 -6.07
N VAL A 83 7.18 -14.99 -5.90
CA VAL A 83 6.07 -14.22 -6.49
C VAL A 83 5.09 -13.65 -5.47
N ALA A 84 5.24 -14.02 -4.20
CA ALA A 84 4.36 -13.60 -3.11
C ALA A 84 5.07 -13.66 -1.76
N ARG A 85 4.50 -12.95 -0.78
CA ARG A 85 4.93 -13.01 0.61
C ARG A 85 4.48 -14.32 1.25
N VAL A 86 5.29 -14.84 2.18
CA VAL A 86 4.94 -15.99 3.03
C VAL A 86 4.43 -15.43 4.35
N GLU A 87 3.11 -15.49 4.59
CA GLU A 87 2.48 -14.87 5.77
C GLU A 87 3.04 -15.43 7.09
N GLU A 88 3.14 -16.75 7.23
CA GLU A 88 3.63 -17.42 8.45
C GLU A 88 5.10 -17.13 8.78
N ARG A 89 5.85 -16.62 7.80
CA ARG A 89 7.26 -16.21 7.95
C ARG A 89 7.44 -14.70 7.86
N THR A 90 6.34 -13.97 7.95
CA THR A 90 6.33 -12.52 8.13
C THR A 90 6.00 -12.24 9.59
N VAL A 91 7.05 -12.08 10.42
CA VAL A 91 6.92 -12.08 11.87
C VAL A 91 7.27 -10.73 12.49
N ILE A 92 6.67 -10.48 13.64
CA ILE A 92 6.98 -9.37 14.55
C ILE A 92 7.69 -9.95 15.77
N CYS A 93 8.86 -9.41 16.10
CA CYS A 93 9.68 -9.82 17.24
C CYS A 93 9.71 -8.69 18.25
N THR A 94 8.89 -8.78 19.26
CA THR A 94 8.82 -7.89 20.44
C THR A 94 9.12 -8.67 21.69
N ASP A 95 9.66 -8.04 22.74
CA ASP A 95 9.96 -8.68 24.02
C ASP A 95 8.72 -9.29 24.66
N ASP A 96 7.56 -8.61 24.55
CA ASP A 96 6.28 -9.13 24.99
C ASP A 96 5.42 -9.49 23.76
N PRO A 97 4.93 -10.75 23.63
CA PRO A 97 4.01 -11.15 22.56
C PRO A 97 2.69 -10.35 22.54
N ILE A 98 2.32 -9.71 23.66
CA ILE A 98 1.15 -8.82 23.73
C ILE A 98 1.32 -7.62 22.79
N ASP A 99 2.52 -7.07 22.63
CA ASP A 99 2.77 -5.92 21.79
C ASP A 99 2.59 -6.24 20.30
N ALA A 100 2.93 -7.45 19.86
CA ALA A 100 2.65 -7.91 18.50
C ALA A 100 1.16 -8.16 18.25
N GLY A 101 0.44 -8.66 19.24
CA GLY A 101 -0.99 -8.93 19.19
C GLY A 101 -1.41 -10.14 18.33
N PRO A 102 -2.69 -10.55 18.41
CA PRO A 102 -3.17 -11.83 17.87
C PRO A 102 -3.26 -11.85 16.33
N LEU A 103 -3.18 -10.70 15.66
CA LEU A 103 -3.23 -10.64 14.18
C LEU A 103 -1.87 -10.90 13.52
N ASN A 104 -0.76 -10.85 14.28
CA ASN A 104 0.59 -11.04 13.78
C ASN A 104 1.17 -12.38 14.20
N PHE A 105 1.97 -12.98 13.33
CA PHE A 105 2.89 -14.04 13.75
C PHE A 105 4.01 -13.40 14.58
N TRP A 106 4.28 -14.00 15.73
CA TRP A 106 5.28 -13.54 16.67
C TRP A 106 6.39 -14.57 16.87
N LYS A 107 7.59 -14.11 17.07
CA LYS A 107 8.74 -14.91 17.49
C LYS A 107 9.55 -14.14 18.51
N GLU A 108 10.16 -14.88 19.43
CA GLU A 108 11.07 -14.32 20.43
C GLU A 108 12.27 -13.67 19.73
N PRO A 109 12.66 -12.41 20.08
CA PRO A 109 13.68 -11.65 19.38
C PRO A 109 15.05 -12.35 19.32
N ALA A 110 15.59 -12.82 20.44
CA ALA A 110 16.92 -13.43 20.50
C ALA A 110 16.99 -14.75 19.72
N GLU A 111 15.94 -15.58 19.78
CA GLU A 111 15.83 -16.79 18.97
C GLU A 111 15.85 -16.46 17.49
N MET A 112 15.10 -15.41 17.11
CA MET A 112 14.97 -15.04 15.72
C MET A 112 16.26 -14.38 15.17
N HIS A 113 16.95 -13.56 15.96
CA HIS A 113 18.28 -13.06 15.59
C HIS A 113 19.26 -14.21 15.34
N CYS A 114 19.33 -15.17 16.27
CA CYS A 114 20.22 -16.33 16.12
C CYS A 114 19.90 -17.14 14.85
N LYS A 115 18.63 -17.32 14.52
CA LYS A 115 18.21 -18.00 13.30
C LYS A 115 18.60 -17.23 12.04
N LEU A 116 18.33 -15.91 12.02
CA LEU A 116 18.64 -15.06 10.87
C LEU A 116 20.14 -14.93 10.67
N ASP A 117 20.94 -14.82 11.73
CA ASP A 117 22.40 -14.75 11.62
C ASP A 117 22.99 -15.96 10.90
N ARG A 118 22.42 -17.16 11.16
CA ARG A 118 22.82 -18.37 10.41
C ARG A 118 22.45 -18.30 8.92
N LEU A 119 21.31 -17.71 8.58
CA LEU A 119 20.87 -17.56 7.20
C LEU A 119 21.64 -16.47 6.46
N PHE A 120 21.98 -15.39 7.17
CA PHE A 120 22.75 -14.28 6.61
C PHE A 120 24.26 -14.53 6.57
N ASP A 121 24.79 -15.50 7.32
CA ASP A 121 26.22 -15.79 7.32
C ASP A 121 26.75 -16.15 5.93
N GLY A 122 27.45 -15.21 5.32
CA GLY A 122 28.00 -15.34 3.96
C GLY A 122 26.92 -15.31 2.86
N SER A 123 25.71 -14.83 3.14
CA SER A 123 24.62 -14.79 2.16
C SER A 123 24.93 -13.93 0.93
N MET A 124 25.82 -12.96 1.05
CA MET A 124 26.21 -12.04 -0.04
C MET A 124 27.54 -12.38 -0.70
N LYS A 125 28.13 -13.53 -0.44
CA LYS A 125 29.41 -13.95 -1.06
C LYS A 125 29.34 -13.91 -2.58
N GLY A 126 30.36 -13.32 -3.23
CA GLY A 126 30.44 -13.15 -4.68
C GLY A 126 29.49 -12.08 -5.24
N ARG A 127 28.87 -11.28 -4.37
CA ARG A 127 27.98 -10.18 -4.77
C ARG A 127 28.36 -8.87 -4.10
N THR A 128 27.93 -7.76 -4.69
CA THR A 128 28.09 -6.42 -4.13
C THR A 128 26.99 -6.15 -3.12
N MET A 129 27.34 -5.62 -1.95
CA MET A 129 26.39 -5.05 -0.99
C MET A 129 26.17 -3.58 -1.34
N TYR A 130 24.97 -3.24 -1.71
CA TYR A 130 24.53 -1.85 -1.92
C TYR A 130 24.02 -1.28 -0.61
N VAL A 131 24.54 -0.10 -0.24
CA VAL A 131 24.10 0.66 0.94
C VAL A 131 23.19 1.79 0.46
N VAL A 132 21.88 1.60 0.59
CA VAL A 132 20.86 2.43 -0.06
C VAL A 132 20.18 3.31 0.99
N PRO A 133 20.36 4.63 0.96
CA PRO A 133 19.57 5.54 1.79
C PRO A 133 18.15 5.65 1.20
N PHE A 134 17.16 5.91 2.04
CA PHE A 134 15.80 6.20 1.58
C PHE A 134 15.13 7.23 2.49
N VAL A 135 14.13 7.92 1.97
CA VAL A 135 13.32 8.87 2.73
C VAL A 135 11.86 8.48 2.63
N THR A 136 11.16 8.50 3.75
CA THR A 136 9.70 8.42 3.83
C THR A 136 9.12 9.83 3.99
N ASN A 137 8.00 10.12 3.37
CA ASN A 137 7.41 11.44 3.24
C ASN A 137 8.28 12.40 2.40
N PRO A 138 7.78 13.56 1.99
CA PRO A 138 8.60 14.57 1.32
C PRO A 138 9.81 14.97 2.16
N ALA A 139 10.99 15.07 1.53
CA ALA A 139 12.27 15.27 2.23
C ALA A 139 12.35 16.53 3.10
N ASP A 140 11.58 17.56 2.77
CA ASP A 140 11.50 18.81 3.51
C ASP A 140 10.33 18.84 4.52
N SER A 141 9.54 17.75 4.58
CA SER A 141 8.48 17.60 5.56
C SER A 141 9.05 17.43 6.97
N LYS A 142 8.38 18.00 7.97
CA LYS A 142 8.66 17.72 9.38
C LYS A 142 8.42 16.24 9.78
N PHE A 143 7.75 15.48 8.92
CA PHE A 143 7.51 14.06 9.09
C PHE A 143 8.53 13.20 8.33
N ALA A 144 9.46 13.81 7.60
CA ALA A 144 10.47 13.09 6.86
C ALA A 144 11.33 12.24 7.80
N SER A 145 11.45 10.97 7.49
CA SER A 145 12.34 10.04 8.17
C SER A 145 13.23 9.36 7.13
N ALA A 146 14.53 9.38 7.34
CA ALA A 146 15.46 8.65 6.49
C ALA A 146 15.91 7.36 7.17
N GLY A 147 16.11 6.34 6.36
CA GLY A 147 16.65 5.05 6.77
C GLY A 147 17.69 4.54 5.79
N VAL A 148 18.23 3.37 6.08
CA VAL A 148 19.19 2.68 5.21
C VAL A 148 18.75 1.25 4.97
N GLN A 149 18.75 0.84 3.71
CA GLN A 149 18.61 -0.55 3.31
C GLN A 149 19.93 -1.07 2.77
N LEU A 150 20.40 -2.19 3.33
CA LEU A 150 21.45 -3.01 2.73
C LEU A 150 20.80 -4.05 1.84
N THR A 151 21.37 -4.27 0.65
CA THR A 151 20.88 -5.29 -0.29
C THR A 151 21.99 -5.75 -1.21
N ASP A 152 21.94 -7.00 -1.63
CA ASP A 152 22.83 -7.55 -2.65
C ASP A 152 22.15 -7.70 -4.02
N SER A 153 21.05 -7.00 -4.24
CA SER A 153 20.30 -6.98 -5.49
C SER A 153 20.29 -5.59 -6.13
N ALA A 154 20.92 -5.45 -7.28
CA ALA A 154 20.85 -4.24 -8.10
C ALA A 154 19.41 -3.96 -8.60
N ASN A 155 18.60 -5.02 -8.86
CA ASN A 155 17.18 -4.88 -9.18
C ASN A 155 16.41 -4.17 -8.07
N VAL A 156 16.68 -4.51 -6.80
CA VAL A 156 16.08 -3.83 -5.64
C VAL A 156 16.48 -2.37 -5.61
N VAL A 157 17.76 -2.03 -5.86
CA VAL A 157 18.22 -0.63 -5.92
C VAL A 157 17.48 0.16 -6.99
N CYS A 158 17.36 -0.37 -8.22
CA CYS A 158 16.66 0.28 -9.33
C CYS A 158 15.16 0.49 -9.05
N ASN A 159 14.52 -0.46 -8.35
CA ASN A 159 13.14 -0.31 -7.90
C ASN A 159 13.01 0.70 -6.76
N LEU A 160 13.92 0.71 -5.77
CA LEU A 160 13.93 1.68 -4.68
C LEU A 160 14.10 3.11 -5.19
N TYR A 161 14.92 3.30 -6.22
CA TYR A 161 15.11 4.61 -6.85
C TYR A 161 13.81 5.21 -7.39
N ARG A 162 12.90 4.36 -7.89
CA ARG A 162 11.57 4.77 -8.37
C ARG A 162 10.54 4.94 -7.26
N MET A 163 10.79 4.30 -6.12
CA MET A 163 9.81 4.22 -5.02
C MET A 163 10.09 5.19 -3.88
N SER A 164 11.30 5.71 -3.76
CA SER A 164 11.73 6.54 -2.64
C SER A 164 12.74 7.60 -3.09
N ASN A 165 12.79 8.71 -2.36
CA ASN A 165 13.83 9.71 -2.57
C ASN A 165 15.14 9.22 -1.94
N LEU A 166 16.10 8.82 -2.76
CA LEU A 166 17.42 8.39 -2.32
C LEU A 166 18.41 9.57 -2.18
N GLN A 167 18.24 10.63 -2.99
CA GLN A 167 19.16 11.76 -3.06
C GLN A 167 19.27 12.52 -1.74
N ASP A 168 18.18 12.72 -1.03
CA ASP A 168 18.12 13.43 0.24
C ASP A 168 18.44 12.55 1.46
N GLY A 169 18.50 11.23 1.28
CA GLY A 169 18.61 10.27 2.38
C GLY A 169 19.79 10.55 3.29
N TRP A 170 20.98 10.69 2.74
CA TRP A 170 22.19 10.97 3.54
C TRP A 170 22.14 12.33 4.25
N ARG A 171 21.59 13.36 3.61
CA ARG A 171 21.42 14.69 4.20
C ARG A 171 20.51 14.68 5.44
N ILE A 172 19.45 13.89 5.39
CA ILE A 172 18.49 13.76 6.50
C ILE A 172 19.07 12.89 7.61
N LEU A 173 19.70 11.76 7.25
CA LEU A 173 20.34 10.83 8.19
C LEU A 173 21.39 11.51 9.07
N GLN A 174 22.16 12.47 8.54
CA GLN A 174 23.13 13.23 9.33
C GLN A 174 22.53 13.95 10.54
N LYS A 175 21.22 14.25 10.50
CA LYS A 175 20.50 14.98 11.56
C LYS A 175 19.72 14.05 12.50
N GLN A 176 19.66 12.75 12.21
CA GLN A 176 18.94 11.75 12.99
C GLN A 176 19.89 10.99 13.91
N SER A 177 19.55 10.83 15.18
CA SER A 177 20.30 10.01 16.13
C SER A 177 19.90 8.53 16.08
N ARG A 178 18.69 8.23 15.67
CA ARG A 178 18.12 6.89 15.49
C ARG A 178 17.47 6.82 14.12
N PHE A 179 17.72 5.73 13.39
CA PHE A 179 17.22 5.58 12.04
C PHE A 179 16.74 4.15 11.77
N PRO A 180 15.77 3.99 10.89
CA PRO A 180 15.31 2.70 10.39
C PRO A 180 16.40 1.96 9.63
N ARG A 181 16.54 0.67 9.93
CA ARG A 181 17.51 -0.22 9.31
C ARG A 181 16.81 -1.37 8.63
N ILE A 182 17.30 -1.74 7.45
CA ILE A 182 16.81 -2.90 6.73
C ILE A 182 18.00 -3.66 6.18
N THR A 183 18.14 -4.95 6.53
CA THR A 183 19.08 -5.86 5.86
C THR A 183 18.28 -6.82 4.99
N HIS A 184 18.47 -6.73 3.70
CA HIS A 184 17.91 -7.61 2.69
C HIS A 184 19.00 -8.39 1.99
N SER A 185 18.78 -9.69 1.77
CA SER A 185 19.63 -10.50 0.89
C SER A 185 18.81 -11.37 -0.05
N TYR A 186 19.21 -11.37 -1.31
CA TYR A 186 18.73 -12.30 -2.32
C TYR A 186 18.90 -13.76 -1.85
N GLY A 187 19.98 -14.05 -1.12
CA GLY A 187 20.28 -15.37 -0.58
C GLY A 187 20.36 -16.44 -1.65
N THR A 188 19.62 -17.53 -1.47
CA THR A 188 19.50 -18.66 -2.41
C THR A 188 18.10 -18.78 -3.01
N LEU A 189 17.21 -17.84 -2.74
CA LEU A 189 15.78 -17.85 -3.06
C LEU A 189 15.00 -19.05 -2.49
N SER A 190 15.55 -19.71 -1.46
CA SER A 190 14.86 -20.80 -0.76
C SER A 190 13.51 -20.32 -0.22
N LYS A 191 12.43 -20.97 -0.65
CA LYS A 191 11.08 -20.67 -0.15
C LYS A 191 10.95 -21.06 1.32
N GLU A 192 11.61 -22.13 1.74
CA GLU A 192 11.57 -22.70 3.09
C GLU A 192 12.29 -21.78 4.09
N ASP A 193 13.34 -21.08 3.64
CA ASP A 193 14.17 -20.18 4.44
C ASP A 193 13.92 -18.69 4.13
N ARG A 194 12.81 -18.39 3.46
CA ARG A 194 12.37 -17.00 3.23
C ARG A 194 11.74 -16.43 4.48
N TRP A 195 12.29 -15.33 4.99
CA TRP A 195 11.80 -14.65 6.18
C TRP A 195 11.69 -13.13 5.96
N ILE A 196 10.66 -12.55 6.56
CA ILE A 196 10.49 -11.11 6.71
C ILE A 196 10.28 -10.85 8.20
N THR A 197 11.30 -10.35 8.88
CA THR A 197 11.32 -10.24 10.33
C THR A 197 11.45 -8.78 10.73
N HIS A 198 10.53 -8.32 11.58
CA HIS A 198 10.52 -6.97 12.11
C HIS A 198 10.92 -7.02 13.59
N PHE A 199 11.85 -6.15 13.98
CA PHE A 199 12.27 -5.88 15.34
C PHE A 199 11.92 -4.42 15.66
N PRO A 200 10.68 -4.16 16.15
CA PRO A 200 10.19 -2.79 16.33
C PRO A 200 11.03 -1.96 17.28
N ASP A 201 11.42 -2.54 18.42
CA ASP A 201 12.19 -1.86 19.45
C ASP A 201 13.58 -1.41 18.96
N GLU A 202 14.10 -2.12 17.95
CA GLU A 202 15.36 -1.80 17.29
C GLU A 202 15.20 -0.91 16.05
N LEU A 203 14.00 -0.60 15.58
CA LEU A 203 13.69 -0.02 14.27
C LEU A 203 14.38 -0.79 13.14
N TYR A 204 14.33 -2.12 13.21
CA TYR A 204 15.08 -2.99 12.31
C TYR A 204 14.17 -4.00 11.60
N CYS A 205 14.43 -4.23 10.32
CA CYS A 205 13.80 -5.30 9.56
C CYS A 205 14.88 -6.12 8.85
N ARG A 206 14.75 -7.46 8.89
CA ARG A 206 15.63 -8.39 8.16
C ARG A 206 14.79 -9.24 7.23
N THR A 207 15.16 -9.27 5.94
CA THR A 207 14.46 -10.05 4.92
C THR A 207 15.47 -10.80 4.04
N ILE A 208 15.21 -12.07 3.79
CA ILE A 208 16.15 -12.95 3.09
C ILE A 208 15.44 -13.94 2.17
N ASN A 209 16.15 -14.40 1.14
CA ASN A 209 15.70 -15.37 0.14
C ASN A 209 14.55 -14.88 -0.73
N SER A 210 14.57 -13.61 -1.10
CA SER A 210 13.58 -13.01 -1.99
C SER A 210 14.20 -11.85 -2.76
N ASP A 211 13.76 -11.64 -4.00
CA ASP A 211 13.99 -10.44 -4.80
C ASP A 211 12.65 -9.81 -5.23
N TYR A 212 11.54 -10.44 -4.84
CA TYR A 212 10.21 -9.91 -5.11
C TYR A 212 9.98 -8.59 -4.35
N GLY A 213 9.58 -7.54 -5.07
CA GLY A 213 9.44 -6.20 -4.51
C GLY A 213 8.58 -6.10 -3.25
N GLY A 214 7.55 -6.94 -3.11
CA GLY A 214 6.73 -6.99 -1.90
C GLY A 214 7.47 -7.47 -0.64
N ASN A 215 8.62 -8.13 -0.79
CA ASN A 215 9.47 -8.65 0.28
C ASN A 215 10.80 -7.87 0.41
N ALA A 216 11.27 -7.32 -0.70
CA ALA A 216 12.61 -6.74 -0.82
C ALA A 216 12.62 -5.21 -0.75
N LEU A 217 11.54 -4.53 -1.16
CA LEU A 217 11.45 -3.06 -1.11
C LEU A 217 11.05 -2.62 0.30
N GLY A 218 12.05 -2.47 1.16
CA GLY A 218 11.86 -2.18 2.57
C GLY A 218 11.10 -0.89 2.88
N PRO A 219 11.42 0.27 2.27
CA PRO A 219 10.73 1.55 2.50
C PRO A 219 9.23 1.53 2.24
N LYS A 220 8.74 0.55 1.49
CA LYS A 220 7.33 0.37 1.16
C LYS A 220 6.52 -0.15 2.37
N LYS A 221 5.68 -1.15 2.18
CA LYS A 221 4.75 -1.70 3.20
C LYS A 221 5.46 -2.30 4.41
N ILE A 222 6.67 -2.82 4.24
CA ILE A 222 7.42 -3.44 5.33
C ILE A 222 7.78 -2.38 6.37
N PHE A 223 8.45 -1.33 5.93
CA PHE A 223 8.88 -0.25 6.81
C PHE A 223 7.83 0.84 6.92
N GLY A 224 7.36 1.37 5.79
CA GLY A 224 6.46 2.52 5.72
C GLY A 224 5.15 2.33 6.51
N LEU A 225 4.57 1.13 6.54
CA LEU A 225 3.37 0.86 7.36
C LEU A 225 3.70 0.27 8.72
N ARG A 226 4.63 -0.69 8.79
CA ARG A 226 4.83 -1.44 10.02
C ARG A 226 5.70 -0.70 11.02
N LEU A 227 6.92 -0.31 10.68
CA LEU A 227 7.80 0.36 11.64
C LEU A 227 7.44 1.84 11.85
N VAL A 228 7.11 2.59 10.80
CA VAL A 228 6.62 3.96 10.97
C VAL A 228 5.26 3.99 11.65
N GLY A 229 4.42 2.97 11.44
CA GLY A 229 3.15 2.81 12.16
C GLY A 229 3.33 2.67 13.66
N ILE A 230 4.35 1.92 14.11
CA ILE A 230 4.71 1.80 15.52
C ILE A 230 5.23 3.14 16.07
N GLN A 231 6.09 3.83 15.34
CA GLN A 231 6.55 5.18 15.73
C GLN A 231 5.38 6.16 15.87
N ALA A 232 4.42 6.09 14.95
CA ALA A 232 3.22 6.93 15.01
C ALA A 232 2.35 6.61 16.24
N LEU A 233 2.22 5.32 16.60
CA LEU A 233 1.54 4.90 17.83
C LEU A 233 2.24 5.45 19.08
N GLU A 234 3.56 5.32 19.16
CA GLU A 234 4.36 5.82 20.28
C GLU A 234 4.26 7.35 20.41
N ASN A 235 4.34 8.06 19.30
CA ASN A 235 4.21 9.51 19.26
C ASN A 235 2.82 9.96 19.72
N ALA A 236 1.76 9.32 19.21
CA ALA A 236 0.39 9.62 19.63
C ALA A 236 0.18 9.37 21.13
N ARG A 237 0.80 8.33 21.70
CA ARG A 237 0.76 8.04 23.15
C ARG A 237 1.51 9.06 24.00
N ARG A 238 2.60 9.64 23.49
CA ARG A 238 3.39 10.66 24.20
C ARG A 238 2.74 12.03 24.17
N LYS A 239 1.89 12.29 23.19
CA LYS A 239 1.24 13.58 23.01
C LYS A 239 0.30 13.88 24.18
N SER A 240 0.56 14.96 24.88
CA SER A 240 -0.22 15.39 26.06
C SER A 240 -1.15 16.58 25.76
N HIS A 241 -0.92 17.29 24.64
CA HIS A 241 -1.70 18.46 24.24
C HIS A 241 -1.83 18.51 22.70
N PRO A 242 -2.99 18.92 22.13
CA PRO A 242 -3.19 19.00 20.68
C PRO A 242 -2.14 19.83 19.92
N ASP A 243 -1.60 20.88 20.55
CA ASP A 243 -0.58 21.75 19.94
C ASP A 243 0.87 21.24 20.13
N GLU A 244 1.06 20.08 20.77
CA GLU A 244 2.38 19.47 20.94
C GLU A 244 2.82 18.79 19.64
N GLU A 245 4.01 19.13 19.16
CA GLU A 245 4.61 18.50 17.99
C GLU A 245 5.49 17.31 18.42
N VAL A 246 5.01 16.10 18.21
CA VAL A 246 5.69 14.85 18.60
C VAL A 246 6.22 14.05 17.40
N GLY A 247 6.10 14.59 16.19
CA GLY A 247 6.45 13.92 14.92
C GLY A 247 5.23 13.30 14.26
N ILE A 248 5.45 12.24 13.47
CA ILE A 248 4.35 11.53 12.78
C ILE A 248 3.44 10.84 13.82
N GLU A 249 2.14 11.04 13.70
CA GLU A 249 1.11 10.50 14.63
C GLU A 249 0.13 9.57 13.93
N PHE A 250 0.06 9.66 12.62
CA PHE A 250 -0.90 8.93 11.79
C PHE A 250 -0.19 8.29 10.62
N VAL A 251 -0.33 6.98 10.46
CA VAL A 251 0.17 6.21 9.30
C VAL A 251 -0.86 5.15 9.00
N GLU A 252 -1.36 5.16 7.76
CA GLU A 252 -2.41 4.24 7.34
C GLU A 252 -2.22 3.73 5.91
N HIS A 253 -2.75 2.54 5.64
CA HIS A 253 -2.79 1.92 4.32
C HIS A 253 -3.91 2.54 3.49
N MET A 254 -3.69 3.78 3.07
CA MET A 254 -4.66 4.57 2.32
C MET A 254 -4.01 5.13 1.05
N ALA A 255 -4.78 5.15 -0.04
CA ALA A 255 -4.48 6.04 -1.15
C ALA A 255 -4.91 7.47 -0.80
N LEU A 256 -4.20 8.46 -1.32
CA LEU A 256 -4.48 9.88 -1.11
C LEU A 256 -4.80 10.54 -2.46
N PHE A 257 -5.93 11.22 -2.53
CA PHE A 257 -6.32 11.96 -3.73
C PHE A 257 -7.17 13.18 -3.37
N GLY A 258 -7.19 14.17 -4.25
CA GLY A 258 -8.02 15.36 -4.15
C GLY A 258 -9.07 15.40 -5.26
N ILE A 259 -10.24 15.96 -4.98
CA ILE A 259 -11.24 16.32 -5.98
C ILE A 259 -11.44 17.83 -5.94
N ASP A 260 -11.32 18.45 -7.12
CA ASP A 260 -11.51 19.89 -7.30
C ASP A 260 -12.96 20.18 -7.69
N TYR A 261 -13.65 20.94 -6.85
CA TYR A 261 -15.03 21.38 -7.05
C TYR A 261 -15.11 22.83 -7.57
N GLY A 262 -13.95 23.39 -7.97
CA GLY A 262 -13.83 24.74 -8.50
C GLY A 262 -13.65 25.81 -7.42
N ASP A 263 -14.46 25.84 -6.40
CA ASP A 263 -14.36 26.76 -5.27
C ASP A 263 -13.50 26.20 -4.12
N ARG A 264 -13.38 24.88 -4.06
CA ARG A 264 -12.59 24.17 -3.04
C ARG A 264 -12.06 22.85 -3.56
N ARG A 265 -10.99 22.38 -2.94
CA ARG A 265 -10.47 21.02 -3.09
C ARG A 265 -10.72 20.24 -1.81
N VAL A 266 -11.21 19.01 -1.96
CA VAL A 266 -11.46 18.07 -0.85
C VAL A 266 -10.50 16.90 -0.98
N HIS A 267 -9.78 16.57 0.09
CA HIS A 267 -8.81 15.50 0.10
C HIS A 267 -9.35 14.26 0.81
N PHE A 268 -9.18 13.13 0.15
CA PHE A 268 -9.68 11.83 0.56
C PHE A 268 -8.53 10.87 0.85
N GLY A 269 -8.61 10.17 1.99
CA GLY A 269 -7.83 8.97 2.25
C GLY A 269 -8.71 7.74 2.05
N ALA A 270 -8.31 6.81 1.15
CA ALA A 270 -9.11 5.63 0.85
C ALA A 270 -8.41 4.34 1.34
N ALA A 271 -8.95 3.75 2.40
CA ALA A 271 -8.52 2.49 2.98
C ALA A 271 -9.36 1.34 2.44
N PHE A 272 -8.85 0.63 1.44
CA PHE A 272 -9.53 -0.49 0.81
C PHE A 272 -8.61 -1.72 0.81
N PRO A 273 -9.14 -2.92 1.13
CA PRO A 273 -8.39 -4.16 0.96
C PRO A 273 -7.94 -4.37 -0.48
N SER A 274 -7.00 -5.26 -0.68
CA SER A 274 -6.53 -5.61 -2.01
C SER A 274 -7.68 -5.94 -2.96
N MET A 275 -7.61 -5.45 -4.20
CA MET A 275 -8.62 -5.63 -5.25
C MET A 275 -10.01 -4.99 -4.95
N CYS A 276 -10.10 -4.07 -4.00
CA CYS A 276 -11.33 -3.32 -3.72
C CYS A 276 -11.39 -1.93 -4.38
N GLY A 277 -10.44 -1.61 -5.27
CA GLY A 277 -10.48 -0.40 -6.10
C GLY A 277 -9.71 0.80 -5.54
N LYS A 278 -8.80 0.62 -4.57
CA LYS A 278 -7.98 1.70 -4.00
C LYS A 278 -7.22 2.50 -5.07
N THR A 279 -6.40 1.83 -5.86
CA THR A 279 -5.66 2.44 -6.96
C THR A 279 -6.59 3.09 -8.00
N ASN A 280 -7.74 2.45 -8.26
CA ASN A 280 -8.70 2.96 -9.25
C ASN A 280 -9.34 4.28 -8.80
N ILE A 281 -9.69 4.42 -7.52
CA ILE A 281 -10.31 5.66 -7.01
C ILE A 281 -9.31 6.81 -6.91
N ALA A 282 -8.04 6.52 -6.61
CA ALA A 282 -7.01 7.55 -6.51
C ALA A 282 -6.47 8.03 -7.86
N ASN A 283 -6.58 7.19 -8.90
CA ASN A 283 -6.05 7.44 -10.25
C ASN A 283 -7.15 7.35 -11.31
N GLY A 284 -8.40 7.56 -10.93
CA GLY A 284 -9.53 7.51 -11.84
C GLY A 284 -9.86 8.85 -12.49
N VAL A 285 -10.81 8.80 -13.40
CA VAL A 285 -11.37 9.98 -14.08
C VAL A 285 -12.87 9.99 -13.78
N SER A 286 -13.38 11.11 -13.28
CA SER A 286 -14.80 11.30 -13.04
C SER A 286 -15.59 11.27 -14.37
N GLU A 287 -16.80 10.74 -14.32
CA GLU A 287 -17.67 10.57 -15.49
C GLU A 287 -19.04 11.21 -15.28
N GLY A 288 -19.75 11.45 -16.40
CA GLY A 288 -21.11 11.98 -16.39
C GLY A 288 -21.19 13.40 -15.84
N PRO A 289 -22.14 13.71 -14.95
CA PRO A 289 -22.30 15.04 -14.37
C PRO A 289 -21.07 15.56 -13.62
N MET A 290 -20.24 14.64 -13.13
CA MET A 290 -19.01 14.97 -12.41
C MET A 290 -17.78 15.10 -13.30
N ALA A 291 -17.92 14.99 -14.64
CA ALA A 291 -16.78 14.98 -15.57
C ALA A 291 -15.95 16.28 -15.54
N GLU A 292 -16.52 17.39 -15.08
CA GLU A 292 -15.81 18.66 -14.90
C GLU A 292 -14.95 18.66 -13.62
N ASN A 293 -15.27 17.83 -12.63
CA ASN A 293 -14.53 17.74 -11.39
C ASN A 293 -13.25 16.94 -11.61
N LYS A 294 -12.13 17.62 -11.50
CA LYS A 294 -10.82 17.01 -11.70
C LYS A 294 -10.39 16.23 -10.48
N VAL A 295 -10.00 14.99 -10.71
CA VAL A 295 -9.37 14.14 -9.69
C VAL A 295 -7.86 14.28 -9.78
N PHE A 296 -7.22 14.51 -8.66
CA PHE A 296 -5.77 14.65 -8.53
C PHE A 296 -5.21 13.55 -7.64
N THR A 297 -4.25 12.81 -8.13
CA THR A 297 -3.50 11.82 -7.35
C THR A 297 -2.49 12.54 -6.46
N LEU A 298 -2.35 12.08 -5.20
CA LEU A 298 -1.29 12.49 -4.28
C LEU A 298 -0.48 11.28 -3.80
N GLY A 299 -1.09 10.11 -3.71
CA GLY A 299 -0.45 8.87 -3.26
C GLY A 299 -1.31 7.65 -3.52
N ASP A 300 -0.68 6.50 -3.80
CA ASP A 300 -1.40 5.29 -4.20
C ASP A 300 -1.67 4.33 -3.03
N ASP A 301 -0.84 4.34 -1.99
CA ASP A 301 -0.84 3.19 -1.08
C ASP A 301 -0.71 3.53 0.42
N ILE A 302 0.12 4.50 0.81
CA ILE A 302 0.44 4.76 2.21
C ILE A 302 0.46 6.27 2.48
N ILE A 303 -0.27 6.69 3.51
CA ILE A 303 -0.24 8.06 3.99
C ILE A 303 0.31 8.16 5.41
N GLY A 304 0.92 9.29 5.71
CA GLY A 304 1.39 9.59 7.05
C GLY A 304 1.41 11.08 7.34
N GLY A 305 1.18 11.42 8.60
CA GLY A 305 1.11 12.82 9.01
C GLY A 305 0.83 13.02 10.49
N ALA A 306 0.40 14.23 10.82
CA ALA A 306 0.02 14.61 12.18
C ALA A 306 -0.98 15.78 12.18
N THR A 307 -1.54 16.05 13.36
CA THR A 307 -2.41 17.20 13.56
C THR A 307 -1.62 18.50 13.43
N LYS A 308 -2.13 19.42 12.60
CA LYS A 308 -1.51 20.74 12.41
C LYS A 308 -1.84 21.66 13.57
N LYS A 309 -0.79 22.21 14.16
CA LYS A 309 -0.91 23.19 15.25
C LYS A 309 -1.74 24.40 14.82
N GLY A 310 -2.68 24.81 15.67
CA GLY A 310 -3.54 25.97 15.46
C GLY A 310 -4.67 25.79 14.44
N ASP A 311 -4.65 24.73 13.61
CA ASP A 311 -5.75 24.38 12.71
C ASP A 311 -6.64 23.26 13.29
N GLY A 312 -6.04 22.33 14.02
CA GLY A 312 -6.75 21.20 14.65
C GLY A 312 -7.21 20.14 13.66
N ARG A 313 -6.81 20.21 12.37
CA ARG A 313 -7.02 19.18 11.35
C ARG A 313 -5.82 18.27 11.23
N LEU A 314 -6.06 17.04 10.79
CA LEU A 314 -5.01 16.09 10.41
C LEU A 314 -4.46 16.47 9.02
N TYR A 315 -3.15 16.66 8.93
CA TYR A 315 -2.43 16.87 7.67
C TYR A 315 -1.58 15.66 7.35
N VAL A 316 -1.64 15.22 6.10
CA VAL A 316 -0.98 14.00 5.65
C VAL A 316 -0.22 14.22 4.35
N ASN A 317 0.82 13.40 4.18
CA ASN A 317 1.56 13.25 2.93
C ASN A 317 1.49 11.80 2.45
N ASN A 318 1.77 11.58 1.17
CA ASN A 318 2.17 10.27 0.67
C ASN A 318 3.55 9.91 1.23
N ILE A 319 3.70 8.69 1.74
CA ILE A 319 4.98 8.19 2.28
C ILE A 319 5.93 7.75 1.16
N GLU A 320 5.40 7.27 0.05
CA GLU A 320 6.15 6.73 -1.07
C GLU A 320 6.30 7.76 -2.21
N SER A 321 7.39 7.68 -2.99
CA SER A 321 7.59 8.53 -4.17
C SER A 321 7.20 7.83 -5.48
N GLY A 322 6.77 6.58 -5.41
CA GLY A 322 6.42 5.77 -6.57
C GLY A 322 5.19 4.91 -6.39
N ILE A 323 4.81 4.25 -7.45
CA ILE A 323 3.68 3.30 -7.51
C ILE A 323 4.24 1.89 -7.74
N PHE A 324 3.77 0.93 -6.94
CA PHE A 324 4.05 -0.50 -7.09
C PHE A 324 2.74 -1.25 -7.31
N GLY A 325 2.20 -1.15 -8.53
CA GLY A 325 0.89 -1.65 -8.89
C GLY A 325 0.86 -3.11 -9.34
N VAL A 326 -0.28 -3.79 -9.15
CA VAL A 326 -0.59 -5.06 -9.82
C VAL A 326 -1.07 -4.72 -11.22
N THR A 327 -0.47 -5.32 -12.26
CA THR A 327 -0.86 -5.03 -13.64
C THR A 327 -2.11 -5.79 -14.08
N ARG A 328 -2.34 -7.00 -13.57
CA ARG A 328 -3.52 -7.80 -13.93
C ARG A 328 -4.82 -7.05 -13.63
N GLY A 329 -5.68 -6.91 -14.65
CA GLY A 329 -6.92 -6.13 -14.55
C GLY A 329 -6.75 -4.61 -14.71
N MET A 330 -5.52 -4.12 -14.81
CA MET A 330 -5.25 -2.72 -15.15
C MET A 330 -5.52 -2.51 -16.65
N SER A 331 -6.32 -1.51 -16.99
CA SER A 331 -6.76 -1.26 -18.36
C SER A 331 -7.09 0.23 -18.58
N ASP A 332 -7.21 0.64 -19.84
CA ASP A 332 -7.64 2.00 -20.20
C ASP A 332 -9.02 2.36 -19.64
N PHE A 333 -9.88 1.36 -19.43
CA PHE A 333 -11.17 1.55 -18.81
C PHE A 333 -11.07 1.72 -17.29
N ALA A 334 -10.30 0.86 -16.63
CA ALA A 334 -10.25 0.81 -15.16
C ALA A 334 -9.28 1.84 -14.56
N ASN A 335 -8.17 2.14 -15.26
CA ASN A 335 -7.03 2.90 -14.72
C ASN A 335 -6.43 3.84 -15.78
N LYS A 336 -7.27 4.64 -16.43
CA LYS A 336 -6.85 5.47 -17.57
C LYS A 336 -5.58 6.28 -17.31
N MET A 337 -5.51 6.97 -16.16
CA MET A 337 -4.32 7.80 -15.85
C MET A 337 -3.05 6.97 -15.65
N LEU A 338 -3.16 5.78 -15.04
CA LEU A 338 -2.01 4.89 -14.89
C LEU A 338 -1.57 4.30 -16.22
N MET A 339 -2.52 3.89 -17.07
CA MET A 339 -2.19 3.40 -18.41
C MET A 339 -1.51 4.46 -19.27
N GLU A 340 -1.94 5.72 -19.15
CA GLU A 340 -1.27 6.86 -19.79
C GLU A 340 0.13 7.07 -19.22
N ALA A 341 0.29 7.06 -17.90
CA ALA A 341 1.59 7.18 -17.24
C ALA A 341 2.57 6.07 -17.61
N LEU A 342 2.08 4.84 -17.81
CA LEU A 342 2.90 3.69 -18.21
C LEU A 342 3.32 3.73 -19.68
N ARG A 343 2.45 4.21 -20.58
CA ARG A 343 2.68 4.26 -22.02
C ARG A 343 3.36 5.54 -22.47
N HIS A 344 3.11 6.64 -21.78
CA HIS A 344 3.61 7.96 -22.12
C HIS A 344 4.18 8.66 -20.88
N PRO A 345 5.19 8.05 -20.22
CA PRO A 345 5.80 8.68 -19.06
C PRO A 345 6.47 10.01 -19.46
N LYS A 346 6.49 10.96 -18.54
CA LYS A 346 7.01 12.31 -18.78
C LYS A 346 8.52 12.28 -19.00
N PRO A 347 9.06 12.83 -20.10
CA PRO A 347 10.49 12.76 -20.40
C PRO A 347 11.38 13.32 -19.29
N GLU A 348 10.98 14.44 -18.66
CA GLU A 348 11.71 15.06 -17.57
C GLU A 348 11.74 14.20 -16.28
N VAL A 349 10.75 13.33 -16.07
CA VAL A 349 10.74 12.37 -14.97
C VAL A 349 11.63 11.18 -15.31
N GLN A 350 11.59 10.70 -16.54
CA GLN A 350 12.42 9.59 -16.99
C GLN A 350 13.91 9.88 -16.94
N ASP A 351 14.30 11.08 -17.33
CA ASP A 351 15.71 11.50 -17.29
C ASP A 351 16.25 11.51 -15.84
N CYS A 352 15.40 11.84 -14.84
CA CYS A 352 15.80 11.92 -13.43
C CYS A 352 15.49 10.66 -12.63
N GLU A 353 14.32 10.03 -12.81
CA GLU A 353 13.79 8.97 -11.94
C GLU A 353 13.59 7.63 -12.67
N GLY A 354 13.71 7.62 -13.99
CA GLY A 354 13.53 6.43 -14.85
C GLY A 354 12.09 6.19 -15.28
N GLY A 355 11.94 5.30 -16.25
CA GLY A 355 10.66 4.78 -16.71
C GLY A 355 10.17 3.58 -15.88
N PRO A 356 9.04 2.96 -16.27
CA PRO A 356 8.49 1.81 -15.57
C PRO A 356 9.39 0.57 -15.63
N ILE A 357 9.39 -0.22 -14.56
CA ILE A 357 9.93 -1.57 -14.51
C ILE A 357 8.76 -2.53 -14.36
N PHE A 358 8.53 -3.35 -15.37
CA PHE A 358 7.51 -4.40 -15.38
C PHE A 358 8.11 -5.73 -14.92
N THR A 359 7.40 -6.46 -14.07
CA THR A 359 7.86 -7.74 -13.52
C THR A 359 6.80 -8.82 -13.69
N ASN A 360 7.13 -9.89 -14.43
CA ASN A 360 6.31 -11.09 -14.62
C ASN A 360 5.05 -10.94 -15.48
N GLN A 361 5.00 -9.97 -16.39
CA GLN A 361 4.03 -9.93 -17.49
C GLN A 361 4.44 -10.89 -18.62
N VAL A 362 3.65 -10.96 -19.67
CA VAL A 362 4.05 -11.53 -20.95
C VAL A 362 4.97 -10.55 -21.65
N LEU A 363 6.17 -11.01 -22.02
CA LEU A 363 7.07 -10.26 -22.89
C LEU A 363 6.65 -10.48 -24.36
N VAL A 364 6.51 -9.42 -25.11
CA VAL A 364 6.12 -9.40 -26.53
C VAL A 364 7.25 -8.81 -27.34
N ASP A 365 7.70 -9.49 -28.38
CA ASP A 365 8.60 -8.96 -29.39
C ASP A 365 7.85 -8.84 -30.71
N HIS A 366 7.84 -7.66 -31.26
CA HIS A 366 7.33 -7.41 -32.60
C HIS A 366 8.44 -6.79 -33.45
N ASP A 367 9.09 -7.63 -34.26
CA ASP A 367 10.21 -7.24 -35.12
C ASP A 367 11.32 -6.45 -34.40
N GLY A 368 11.66 -6.90 -33.17
CA GLY A 368 12.68 -6.25 -32.32
C GLY A 368 12.13 -5.20 -31.34
N SER A 369 10.89 -4.73 -31.51
CA SER A 369 10.21 -3.84 -30.56
C SER A 369 9.69 -4.64 -29.37
N LYS A 370 10.30 -4.47 -28.19
CA LYS A 370 9.92 -5.18 -26.95
C LYS A 370 8.81 -4.47 -26.22
N ARG A 371 7.72 -5.18 -25.95
CA ARG A 371 6.53 -4.69 -25.23
C ARG A 371 6.08 -5.68 -24.17
N VAL A 372 5.12 -5.30 -23.34
CA VAL A 372 4.49 -6.15 -22.34
C VAL A 372 2.99 -6.26 -22.56
N TRP A 373 2.45 -7.41 -22.24
CA TRP A 373 1.02 -7.70 -22.22
C TRP A 373 0.66 -8.41 -20.89
N TRP A 374 -0.55 -8.23 -20.41
CA TRP A 374 -1.07 -8.91 -19.21
C TRP A 374 -2.55 -9.22 -19.34
N SER A 375 -3.01 -10.22 -18.60
CA SER A 375 -4.40 -10.66 -18.57
C SER A 375 -5.32 -9.55 -18.05
N ASP A 376 -6.53 -9.50 -18.61
CA ASP A 376 -7.56 -8.52 -18.25
C ASP A 376 -7.13 -7.06 -18.52
N SER A 377 -6.19 -6.84 -19.45
CA SER A 377 -5.76 -5.50 -19.87
C SER A 377 -6.77 -4.75 -20.73
N GLY A 378 -7.84 -5.42 -21.15
CA GLY A 378 -8.79 -4.90 -22.14
C GLY A 378 -8.32 -5.02 -23.58
N THR A 379 -7.16 -5.67 -23.84
CA THR A 379 -6.62 -5.95 -25.17
C THR A 379 -6.52 -7.46 -25.41
N GLU A 380 -6.69 -7.87 -26.64
CA GLU A 380 -6.49 -9.25 -27.02
C GLU A 380 -5.02 -9.68 -26.87
N PHE A 381 -4.81 -10.99 -26.70
CA PHE A 381 -3.46 -11.55 -26.67
C PHE A 381 -2.76 -11.27 -28.02
N PRO A 382 -1.52 -10.73 -28.01
CA PRO A 382 -0.82 -10.33 -29.24
C PRO A 382 -0.43 -11.54 -30.07
N VAL A 383 -0.95 -11.57 -31.31
CA VAL A 383 -0.64 -12.58 -32.32
C VAL A 383 -0.48 -11.90 -33.68
N GLY A 384 0.36 -12.44 -34.55
CA GLY A 384 0.56 -11.92 -35.91
C GLY A 384 1.94 -12.26 -36.47
N ASP A 385 2.17 -11.88 -37.72
CA ASP A 385 3.47 -12.02 -38.35
C ASP A 385 4.51 -11.14 -37.64
N GLY A 386 5.70 -11.65 -37.40
CA GLY A 386 6.76 -10.94 -36.66
C GLY A 386 6.56 -10.83 -35.14
N ILE A 387 5.46 -11.39 -34.59
CA ILE A 387 5.21 -11.36 -33.15
C ILE A 387 5.68 -12.67 -32.50
N THR A 388 6.51 -12.53 -31.46
CA THR A 388 6.90 -13.62 -30.57
C THR A 388 6.58 -13.23 -29.14
N THR A 389 6.00 -14.16 -28.37
CA THR A 389 5.57 -13.93 -26.97
C THR A 389 6.17 -14.95 -26.04
N TRP A 390 6.59 -14.50 -24.86
CA TRP A 390 7.09 -15.34 -23.77
C TRP A 390 6.27 -15.09 -22.50
N ASN A 391 5.90 -16.18 -21.85
CA ASN A 391 5.25 -16.09 -20.55
C ASN A 391 6.23 -15.56 -19.47
N TRP A 392 5.69 -15.36 -18.27
CA TRP A 392 6.48 -14.88 -17.15
C TRP A 392 7.59 -15.85 -16.69
N LEU A 393 7.48 -17.15 -17.03
CA LEU A 393 8.52 -18.16 -16.77
C LEU A 393 9.63 -18.15 -17.82
N GLY A 394 9.41 -17.50 -18.97
CA GLY A 394 10.37 -17.41 -20.07
C GLY A 394 10.11 -18.40 -21.19
N ASP A 395 9.03 -19.19 -21.13
CA ASP A 395 8.66 -20.11 -22.19
C ASP A 395 7.95 -19.35 -23.32
N GLN A 396 8.26 -19.69 -24.56
CA GLN A 396 7.55 -19.15 -25.71
C GLN A 396 6.14 -19.72 -25.75
N ILE A 397 5.14 -18.84 -25.88
CA ILE A 397 3.72 -19.20 -25.81
C ILE A 397 2.93 -18.62 -26.99
N GLY A 398 1.76 -19.20 -27.26
CA GLY A 398 0.71 -18.65 -28.12
C GLY A 398 -0.53 -18.23 -27.33
N PRO A 399 -1.64 -17.89 -28.04
CA PRO A 399 -2.88 -17.42 -27.39
C PRO A 399 -3.52 -18.47 -26.47
N ASP A 400 -3.32 -19.76 -26.73
CA ASP A 400 -3.83 -20.87 -25.92
C ASP A 400 -2.83 -21.32 -24.83
N GLY A 401 -1.68 -20.64 -24.72
CA GLY A 401 -0.66 -20.96 -23.73
C GLY A 401 -1.14 -20.74 -22.30
N GLU A 402 -0.75 -21.66 -21.42
CA GLU A 402 -1.00 -21.53 -19.97
C GLU A 402 0.02 -20.59 -19.32
N GLU A 403 -0.29 -20.15 -18.08
CA GLU A 403 0.61 -19.33 -17.24
C GLU A 403 1.17 -18.08 -17.96
N LYS A 404 0.32 -17.36 -18.71
CA LYS A 404 0.70 -16.18 -19.50
C LYS A 404 1.48 -15.15 -18.65
N ASP A 405 0.77 -14.49 -17.77
CA ASP A 405 1.32 -13.54 -16.78
C ASP A 405 1.11 -14.08 -15.35
N GLN A 406 1.97 -13.71 -14.44
CA GLN A 406 1.83 -14.06 -13.04
C GLN A 406 0.65 -13.27 -12.41
N LYS A 407 -0.21 -13.92 -11.62
CA LYS A 407 -1.39 -13.28 -11.00
C LYS A 407 -1.05 -12.05 -10.16
N ASN A 408 0.17 -11.98 -9.65
CA ASN A 408 0.71 -10.88 -8.86
C ASN A 408 1.82 -10.11 -9.61
N ALA A 409 1.78 -10.14 -10.96
CA ALA A 409 2.70 -9.37 -11.81
C ALA A 409 2.62 -7.88 -11.44
N ARG A 410 3.78 -7.22 -11.39
CA ARG A 410 3.91 -5.86 -10.87
C ARG A 410 4.48 -4.88 -11.89
N VAL A 411 4.19 -3.63 -11.67
CA VAL A 411 4.90 -2.52 -12.29
C VAL A 411 5.34 -1.54 -11.20
N THR A 412 6.60 -1.11 -11.28
CA THR A 412 7.16 -0.03 -10.46
C THR A 412 7.37 1.18 -11.33
N MET A 413 6.88 2.34 -10.92
CA MET A 413 7.14 3.60 -11.63
C MET A 413 7.13 4.80 -10.67
N PRO A 414 7.85 5.89 -10.98
CA PRO A 414 7.73 7.14 -10.25
C PRO A 414 6.30 7.70 -10.32
N ILE A 415 5.76 8.16 -9.19
CA ILE A 415 4.40 8.75 -9.14
C ILE A 415 4.28 10.01 -9.99
N ARG A 416 5.40 10.73 -10.20
CA ARG A 416 5.45 11.95 -11.02
C ARG A 416 5.06 11.73 -12.49
N ASN A 417 5.06 10.49 -12.98
CA ASN A 417 4.55 10.15 -14.31
C ASN A 417 3.03 10.25 -14.42
N VAL A 418 2.28 10.20 -13.29
CA VAL A 418 0.82 10.31 -13.32
C VAL A 418 0.40 11.67 -13.89
N PRO A 419 -0.51 11.72 -14.90
CA PRO A 419 -0.89 12.97 -15.59
C PRO A 419 -1.50 14.02 -14.66
N HIS A 420 -2.40 13.60 -13.77
CA HIS A 420 -3.10 14.46 -12.81
C HIS A 420 -2.50 14.35 -11.41
N LEU A 421 -1.17 14.29 -11.31
CA LEU A 421 -0.53 14.43 -10.01
C LEU A 421 -0.80 15.85 -9.48
N GLU A 422 -1.18 15.95 -8.22
CA GLU A 422 -1.39 17.27 -7.59
C GLU A 422 -0.07 18.04 -7.52
N ALA A 423 -0.10 19.34 -7.83
CA ALA A 423 1.10 20.17 -7.83
C ALA A 423 1.79 20.19 -6.45
N ASP A 424 1.00 20.14 -5.39
CA ASP A 424 1.45 20.18 -4.00
C ASP A 424 1.63 18.79 -3.36
N TYR A 425 1.70 17.71 -4.16
CA TYR A 425 1.85 16.35 -3.63
C TYR A 425 3.09 16.17 -2.74
N HIS A 426 4.10 17.02 -2.91
CA HIS A 426 5.31 17.11 -2.08
C HIS A 426 5.29 18.29 -1.09
N ASN A 427 4.12 18.85 -0.78
CA ASN A 427 4.03 19.92 0.22
C ASN A 427 4.60 19.46 1.56
N ALA A 428 5.57 20.20 2.08
CA ALA A 428 6.23 19.88 3.35
C ALA A 428 5.27 19.82 4.54
N GLU A 429 4.21 20.62 4.53
CA GLU A 429 3.17 20.64 5.57
C GLU A 429 2.13 19.53 5.40
N GLY A 430 2.09 18.89 4.25
CA GLY A 430 1.03 17.96 3.86
C GLY A 430 -0.25 18.66 3.42
N VAL A 431 -1.26 17.87 3.08
CA VAL A 431 -2.62 18.34 2.77
C VAL A 431 -3.58 17.97 3.89
N PRO A 432 -4.63 18.78 4.15
CA PRO A 432 -5.64 18.39 5.13
C PRO A 432 -6.35 17.11 4.66
N LEU A 433 -6.50 16.14 5.54
CA LEU A 433 -7.34 14.98 5.31
C LEU A 433 -8.77 15.32 5.71
N ASP A 434 -9.63 15.54 4.74
CA ASP A 434 -11.03 15.94 4.98
C ASP A 434 -11.94 14.73 5.17
N VAL A 435 -11.70 13.66 4.40
CA VAL A 435 -12.51 12.44 4.37
C VAL A 435 -11.66 11.20 4.45
N CYS A 436 -12.06 10.27 5.30
CA CYS A 436 -11.57 8.89 5.29
C CYS A 436 -12.66 7.98 4.70
N LEU A 437 -12.32 7.28 3.62
CA LEU A 437 -13.16 6.24 3.02
C LEU A 437 -12.67 4.88 3.51
N ILE A 438 -13.52 4.13 4.17
CA ILE A 438 -13.26 2.74 4.56
C ILE A 438 -14.09 1.83 3.67
N GLY A 439 -13.46 1.01 2.85
CA GLY A 439 -14.16 0.20 1.87
C GLY A 439 -13.87 -1.29 1.97
N GLY A 440 -14.75 -2.07 1.38
CA GLY A 440 -14.65 -3.53 1.29
C GLY A 440 -15.60 -4.08 0.24
N ARG A 441 -15.66 -5.40 0.11
CA ARG A 441 -16.62 -6.09 -0.76
C ARG A 441 -17.70 -6.76 0.06
N SER A 442 -18.93 -6.38 -0.21
CA SER A 442 -20.10 -7.05 0.33
C SER A 442 -21.22 -7.06 -0.69
N SER A 443 -21.75 -8.23 -0.99
CA SER A 443 -22.85 -8.38 -1.94
C SER A 443 -24.19 -7.86 -1.40
N LYS A 444 -24.39 -7.88 -0.06
CA LYS A 444 -25.68 -7.60 0.57
C LYS A 444 -25.65 -6.66 1.77
N LEU A 445 -24.60 -6.66 2.57
CA LEU A 445 -24.59 -6.01 3.89
C LEU A 445 -24.25 -4.51 3.82
N HIS A 446 -23.05 -4.17 3.33
CA HIS A 446 -22.59 -2.78 3.34
C HIS A 446 -23.33 -1.94 2.30
N PRO A 447 -23.90 -0.76 2.68
CA PRO A 447 -24.44 0.22 1.74
C PRO A 447 -23.40 0.69 0.72
N LEU A 448 -23.87 1.22 -0.42
CA LEU A 448 -23.03 1.86 -1.43
C LEU A 448 -22.15 2.97 -0.82
N ILE A 449 -22.74 3.76 0.07
CA ILE A 449 -22.06 4.70 0.95
C ILE A 449 -22.85 4.85 2.25
N SER A 450 -22.13 4.95 3.37
CA SER A 450 -22.71 5.34 4.66
C SER A 450 -21.73 6.20 5.45
N ARG A 451 -22.25 7.17 6.20
CA ARG A 451 -21.48 8.00 7.13
C ARG A 451 -21.72 7.50 8.55
N ALA A 452 -20.65 7.41 9.33
CA ALA A 452 -20.79 7.17 10.77
C ALA A 452 -21.35 8.41 11.49
N ARG A 453 -22.23 8.21 12.48
CA ARG A 453 -22.84 9.29 13.27
C ARG A 453 -21.86 9.92 14.26
N THR A 454 -21.00 9.07 14.80
CA THR A 454 -19.99 9.45 15.79
C THR A 454 -18.63 8.89 15.40
N TRP A 455 -17.58 9.46 15.98
CA TRP A 455 -16.24 8.92 15.78
C TRP A 455 -16.08 7.50 16.31
N ASN A 456 -16.66 7.18 17.45
CA ASN A 456 -16.62 5.84 18.02
C ASN A 456 -17.33 4.81 17.12
N GLU A 457 -18.50 5.17 16.58
CA GLU A 457 -19.20 4.35 15.59
C GLU A 457 -18.33 4.13 14.33
N ALA A 458 -17.64 5.17 13.85
CA ALA A 458 -16.71 5.04 12.72
C ALA A 458 -15.60 4.03 13.01
N VAL A 459 -14.96 4.12 14.16
CA VAL A 459 -13.90 3.20 14.58
C VAL A 459 -14.42 1.78 14.73
N TYR A 460 -15.60 1.60 15.33
CA TYR A 460 -16.24 0.30 15.48
C TYR A 460 -16.53 -0.35 14.11
N HIS A 461 -17.17 0.38 13.18
CA HIS A 461 -17.44 -0.14 11.84
C HIS A 461 -16.16 -0.45 11.06
N ALA A 462 -15.14 0.39 11.16
CA ALA A 462 -13.86 0.19 10.51
C ALA A 462 -13.06 -0.99 11.10
N LEU A 463 -13.15 -1.24 12.41
CA LEU A 463 -12.57 -2.41 13.07
C LEU A 463 -13.25 -3.72 12.63
N CYS A 464 -14.55 -3.65 12.36
CA CYS A 464 -15.38 -4.74 11.86
C CYS A 464 -15.53 -4.73 10.33
N GLN A 465 -14.69 -3.98 9.60
CA GLN A 465 -14.68 -4.02 8.15
C GLN A 465 -14.27 -5.40 7.65
N PHE A 466 -15.04 -5.97 6.70
CA PHE A 466 -14.70 -7.23 6.07
C PHE A 466 -14.79 -7.17 4.55
N SER A 467 -14.21 -8.16 3.89
CA SER A 467 -14.35 -8.34 2.45
C SER A 467 -14.71 -9.78 2.12
N GLU A 468 -15.75 -9.95 1.33
CA GLU A 468 -16.06 -11.23 0.70
C GLU A 468 -14.90 -11.65 -0.22
N PRO A 469 -14.62 -12.97 -0.33
CA PRO A 469 -13.61 -13.48 -1.23
C PRO A 469 -13.89 -13.08 -2.68
N THR A 470 -12.85 -12.92 -3.48
CA THR A 470 -13.00 -12.77 -4.94
C THR A 470 -13.44 -14.09 -5.55
N ALA A 471 -13.99 -14.05 -6.77
CA ALA A 471 -14.33 -15.26 -7.55
C ALA A 471 -13.13 -16.23 -7.70
N ALA A 472 -11.89 -15.73 -7.61
CA ALA A 472 -10.66 -16.54 -7.64
C ALA A 472 -10.37 -17.26 -6.30
N ALA A 473 -11.09 -16.94 -5.22
CA ALA A 473 -10.90 -17.47 -3.87
C ALA A 473 -12.16 -18.20 -3.36
N VAL A 474 -12.83 -18.92 -4.27
CA VAL A 474 -14.06 -19.67 -3.97
C VAL A 474 -13.84 -20.62 -2.79
N GLY A 475 -14.76 -20.57 -1.80
CA GLY A 475 -14.73 -21.43 -0.62
C GLY A 475 -14.02 -20.83 0.60
N GLN A 476 -13.37 -19.69 0.48
CA GLN A 476 -12.84 -18.97 1.64
C GLN A 476 -13.98 -18.22 2.37
N LYS A 477 -13.91 -18.18 3.69
CA LYS A 477 -14.84 -17.37 4.50
C LYS A 477 -14.49 -15.88 4.35
N PRO A 478 -15.49 -14.96 4.50
CA PRO A 478 -15.22 -13.55 4.65
C PRO A 478 -14.22 -13.32 5.79
N ARG A 479 -13.26 -12.43 5.57
CA ARG A 479 -12.21 -12.13 6.56
C ARG A 479 -12.35 -10.69 7.02
N TYR A 480 -12.42 -10.50 8.33
CA TYR A 480 -12.34 -9.16 8.92
C TYR A 480 -10.94 -8.56 8.69
N ASP A 481 -10.93 -7.32 8.26
CA ASP A 481 -9.74 -6.56 7.88
C ASP A 481 -9.81 -5.15 8.49
N PRO A 482 -9.46 -5.00 9.78
CA PRO A 482 -9.54 -3.74 10.50
C PRO A 482 -8.95 -2.58 9.70
N MET A 483 -9.75 -1.53 9.42
CA MET A 483 -9.40 -0.35 8.63
C MET A 483 -8.75 -0.69 7.27
N ALA A 484 -9.05 -1.86 6.69
CA ALA A 484 -8.37 -2.41 5.50
C ALA A 484 -6.84 -2.51 5.67
N ASN A 485 -6.35 -2.71 6.89
CA ASN A 485 -4.94 -2.61 7.26
C ASN A 485 -4.40 -3.87 7.98
N ARG A 486 -5.20 -4.93 8.12
CA ARG A 486 -4.83 -6.16 8.88
C ARG A 486 -3.43 -6.71 8.56
N PRO A 487 -2.99 -6.82 7.29
CA PRO A 487 -1.67 -7.39 6.99
C PRO A 487 -0.51 -6.47 7.40
N PHE A 488 -0.78 -5.22 7.78
CA PHE A 488 0.21 -4.17 7.99
C PHE A 488 0.19 -3.58 9.40
N ILE A 489 -0.79 -3.93 10.24
CA ILE A 489 -0.79 -3.59 11.65
C ILE A 489 0.32 -4.40 12.33
N ALA A 490 1.41 -3.75 12.74
CA ALA A 490 2.58 -4.41 13.31
C ALA A 490 2.60 -4.39 14.85
N PHE A 491 1.48 -4.08 15.47
CA PHE A 491 1.29 -4.00 16.91
C PHE A 491 -0.11 -4.51 17.27
N ASN A 492 -0.43 -4.56 18.55
CA ASN A 492 -1.71 -5.10 18.99
C ASN A 492 -2.88 -4.31 18.41
N VAL A 493 -3.84 -5.03 17.82
CA VAL A 493 -5.03 -4.42 17.20
C VAL A 493 -5.90 -3.66 18.21
N SER A 494 -5.86 -4.02 19.49
CA SER A 494 -6.54 -3.27 20.55
C SER A 494 -5.90 -1.89 20.77
N ASP A 495 -4.57 -1.79 20.68
CA ASP A 495 -3.85 -0.52 20.71
C ASP A 495 -4.12 0.31 19.43
N TYR A 496 -4.29 -0.36 18.30
CA TYR A 496 -4.69 0.28 17.05
C TYR A 496 -6.10 0.90 17.16
N ALA A 497 -7.06 0.15 17.69
CA ALA A 497 -8.40 0.67 17.97
C ALA A 497 -8.37 1.85 18.97
N GLN A 498 -7.58 1.73 20.05
CA GLN A 498 -7.41 2.80 21.03
C GLN A 498 -6.79 4.07 20.41
N LYS A 499 -5.79 3.94 19.54
CA LYS A 499 -5.18 5.06 18.80
C LYS A 499 -6.23 5.83 17.98
N TRP A 500 -7.08 5.11 17.24
CA TRP A 500 -8.15 5.69 16.46
C TRP A 500 -9.20 6.37 17.36
N LEU A 501 -9.65 5.72 18.43
CA LEU A 501 -10.60 6.29 19.39
C LEU A 501 -10.08 7.58 20.05
N ALA A 502 -8.77 7.66 20.28
CA ALA A 502 -8.14 8.82 20.91
C ALA A 502 -7.87 9.99 19.92
N LEU A 503 -7.96 9.75 18.61
CA LEU A 503 -7.60 10.76 17.60
C LEU A 503 -8.32 12.11 17.80
N PRO A 504 -9.64 12.20 18.07
CA PRO A 504 -10.31 13.48 18.26
C PRO A 504 -9.82 14.29 19.46
N GLN A 505 -9.21 13.65 20.45
CA GLN A 505 -8.64 14.34 21.62
C GLN A 505 -7.44 15.19 21.22
N ASN A 506 -6.68 14.72 20.23
CA ASN A 506 -5.49 15.40 19.70
C ASN A 506 -5.74 16.11 18.38
N THR A 507 -6.87 15.83 17.72
CA THR A 507 -7.29 16.38 16.41
C THR A 507 -8.71 16.91 16.57
N PRO A 508 -8.90 18.13 17.07
CA PRO A 508 -10.23 18.69 17.34
C PRO A 508 -11.15 18.75 16.11
N ARG A 509 -10.57 18.73 14.92
CA ARG A 509 -11.28 18.69 13.63
C ARG A 509 -10.82 17.44 12.83
N PRO A 510 -11.23 16.23 13.27
CA PRO A 510 -10.83 15.00 12.60
C PRO A 510 -11.51 14.87 11.23
N PRO A 511 -10.97 14.04 10.31
CA PRO A 511 -11.65 13.76 9.04
C PRO A 511 -13.01 13.12 9.27
N VAL A 512 -13.95 13.34 8.35
CA VAL A 512 -15.23 12.62 8.37
C VAL A 512 -15.04 11.22 7.79
N VAL A 513 -15.62 10.21 8.43
CA VAL A 513 -15.45 8.81 8.01
C VAL A 513 -16.70 8.31 7.31
N PHE A 514 -16.50 7.82 6.09
CA PHE A 514 -17.52 7.13 5.32
C PHE A 514 -17.10 5.68 5.05
N SER A 515 -18.08 4.78 5.11
CA SER A 515 -17.92 3.43 4.57
C SER A 515 -18.47 3.38 3.14
N VAL A 516 -17.76 2.69 2.23
CA VAL A 516 -18.16 2.56 0.82
C VAL A 516 -18.07 1.11 0.35
N ASN A 517 -18.96 0.73 -0.58
CA ASN A 517 -19.01 -0.61 -1.13
C ASN A 517 -19.52 -0.60 -2.58
N TRP A 518 -18.63 -0.77 -3.53
CA TRP A 518 -18.92 -0.79 -4.97
C TRP A 518 -19.46 -2.13 -5.49
N PHE A 519 -19.64 -3.15 -4.62
CA PHE A 519 -19.76 -4.56 -5.00
C PHE A 519 -21.13 -5.16 -4.71
N ARG A 520 -22.15 -4.30 -4.51
CA ARG A 520 -23.53 -4.76 -4.32
C ARG A 520 -24.03 -5.52 -5.56
N ARG A 521 -24.75 -6.61 -5.31
CA ARG A 521 -25.31 -7.46 -6.37
C ARG A 521 -26.81 -7.57 -6.23
N ASN A 522 -27.47 -7.69 -7.39
CA ASN A 522 -28.89 -8.04 -7.46
C ASN A 522 -29.10 -9.56 -7.25
N ASP A 523 -30.36 -10.00 -7.24
CA ASP A 523 -30.72 -11.42 -7.05
C ASP A 523 -30.20 -12.35 -8.15
N THR A 524 -29.84 -11.82 -9.32
CA THR A 524 -29.21 -12.58 -10.40
C THR A 524 -27.68 -12.65 -10.27
N GLY A 525 -27.11 -12.04 -9.23
CA GLY A 525 -25.68 -12.01 -8.96
C GLY A 525 -24.89 -10.98 -9.77
N GLN A 526 -25.54 -10.10 -10.52
CA GLN A 526 -24.90 -9.02 -11.28
C GLN A 526 -24.62 -7.82 -10.39
N PHE A 527 -23.56 -7.08 -10.69
CA PHE A 527 -23.30 -5.79 -10.03
C PHE A 527 -24.38 -4.78 -10.38
N VAL A 528 -24.89 -4.07 -9.38
CA VAL A 528 -25.90 -3.02 -9.56
C VAL A 528 -25.23 -1.67 -9.86
N TRP A 529 -24.03 -1.45 -9.37
CA TRP A 529 -23.28 -0.20 -9.53
C TRP A 529 -22.17 -0.34 -10.57
N ASP A 530 -22.00 0.66 -11.45
CA ASP A 530 -21.00 0.63 -12.53
C ASP A 530 -19.55 0.66 -12.04
N GLY A 531 -19.31 1.23 -10.85
CA GLY A 531 -17.96 1.39 -10.33
C GLY A 531 -17.13 2.46 -11.07
N PHE A 532 -15.80 2.40 -10.90
CA PHE A 532 -14.83 3.27 -11.59
C PHE A 532 -15.22 4.76 -11.58
N GLY A 533 -15.33 5.41 -12.72
CA GLY A 533 -15.71 6.82 -12.84
C GLY A 533 -17.06 7.18 -12.23
N ALA A 534 -18.00 6.22 -12.16
CA ALA A 534 -19.29 6.42 -11.48
C ALA A 534 -19.15 6.58 -9.95
N ASN A 535 -18.08 6.07 -9.34
CA ASN A 535 -17.84 6.18 -7.90
C ASN A 535 -17.75 7.64 -7.43
N TYR A 536 -17.28 8.55 -8.28
CA TYR A 536 -17.17 9.97 -7.92
C TYR A 536 -18.53 10.65 -7.71
N ARG A 537 -19.61 10.14 -8.29
CA ARG A 537 -20.99 10.59 -8.03
C ARG A 537 -21.40 10.32 -6.58
N VAL A 538 -20.92 9.20 -6.03
CA VAL A 538 -21.14 8.82 -4.64
C VAL A 538 -20.30 9.68 -3.69
N LEU A 539 -19.06 10.00 -4.10
CA LEU A 539 -18.19 10.90 -3.32
C LEU A 539 -18.70 12.35 -3.33
N ASP A 540 -19.40 12.78 -4.40
CA ASP A 540 -20.08 14.08 -4.41
C ASP A 540 -21.12 14.18 -3.28
N ALA A 541 -21.88 13.11 -3.04
CA ALA A 541 -22.81 13.06 -1.92
C ALA A 541 -22.08 13.28 -0.56
N ALA A 542 -20.89 12.68 -0.37
CA ALA A 542 -20.10 12.90 0.82
C ALA A 542 -19.61 14.37 0.95
N VAL A 543 -19.23 15.01 -0.16
CA VAL A 543 -18.78 16.41 -0.17
C VAL A 543 -19.92 17.38 0.12
N ARG A 544 -21.10 17.12 -0.43
CA ARG A 544 -22.29 17.93 -0.17
C ARG A 544 -22.74 17.80 1.28
N GLU A 545 -22.59 16.65 1.89
CA GLU A 545 -22.80 16.46 3.31
C GLU A 545 -21.86 17.31 4.15
N LEU A 546 -20.56 17.36 3.80
CA LEU A 546 -19.58 18.26 4.45
C LEU A 546 -19.94 19.74 4.29
N ALA A 547 -20.73 20.11 3.28
CA ALA A 547 -21.28 21.43 3.08
C ALA A 547 -22.53 21.71 3.92
N GLY A 548 -23.04 20.72 4.66
CA GLY A 548 -24.19 20.84 5.55
C GLY A 548 -25.56 20.55 4.89
N GLU A 549 -25.56 19.84 3.75
CA GLU A 549 -26.81 19.37 3.15
C GLU A 549 -27.41 18.22 3.96
N ASP A 550 -28.64 18.34 4.41
CA ASP A 550 -29.32 17.42 5.33
C ASP A 550 -30.39 16.58 4.58
N TRP A 551 -29.96 15.52 3.93
CA TRP A 551 -30.82 14.55 3.23
C TRP A 551 -30.35 13.10 3.45
N TRP A 552 -29.78 12.86 4.61
CA TRP A 552 -29.30 11.56 5.03
C TRP A 552 -30.32 10.87 5.95
N VAL A 553 -30.50 9.56 5.77
CA VAL A 553 -31.43 8.74 6.55
C VAL A 553 -30.69 7.70 7.38
N GLU A 554 -31.28 7.32 8.50
CA GLU A 554 -30.66 6.39 9.44
C GLU A 554 -30.78 4.93 9.00
N THR A 555 -29.69 4.19 9.11
CA THR A 555 -29.66 2.72 9.04
C THR A 555 -28.77 2.18 10.18
N PRO A 556 -28.83 0.88 10.53
CA PRO A 556 -27.88 0.32 11.49
C PRO A 556 -26.41 0.47 11.09
N MET A 557 -26.13 0.57 9.79
CA MET A 557 -24.77 0.73 9.23
C MET A 557 -24.31 2.19 9.10
N GLY A 558 -25.01 3.14 9.71
CA GLY A 558 -24.75 4.57 9.63
C GLY A 558 -25.83 5.35 8.89
N LEU A 559 -25.55 6.59 8.59
CA LEU A 559 -26.40 7.46 7.78
C LEU A 559 -26.15 7.19 6.29
N VAL A 560 -27.18 7.05 5.49
CA VAL A 560 -27.10 6.86 4.04
C VAL A 560 -27.83 7.98 3.31
N PRO A 561 -27.38 8.41 2.12
CA PRO A 561 -28.08 9.46 1.37
C PRO A 561 -29.41 8.95 0.82
N GLN A 562 -30.38 9.85 0.69
CA GLN A 562 -31.59 9.55 -0.08
C GLN A 562 -31.21 9.34 -1.55
N PRO A 563 -31.80 8.33 -2.25
CA PRO A 563 -31.37 7.93 -3.59
C PRO A 563 -31.39 9.06 -4.62
N GLU A 564 -32.37 9.98 -4.49
CA GLU A 564 -32.59 11.11 -5.40
C GLU A 564 -31.39 12.10 -5.43
N HIS A 565 -30.51 12.04 -4.44
CA HIS A 565 -29.34 12.92 -4.33
C HIS A 565 -28.08 12.34 -4.96
N ILE A 566 -28.12 11.11 -5.48
CA ILE A 566 -27.05 10.50 -6.27
C ILE A 566 -27.48 10.50 -7.73
N ASP A 567 -26.77 11.22 -8.58
CA ASP A 567 -27.08 11.28 -10.01
C ASP A 567 -26.73 9.96 -10.71
N ILE A 568 -27.74 9.28 -11.24
CA ILE A 568 -27.61 8.03 -12.01
C ILE A 568 -27.73 8.26 -13.52
N SER A 569 -27.82 9.50 -13.99
CA SER A 569 -27.95 9.80 -15.41
C SER A 569 -26.72 9.34 -16.21
N GLY A 570 -26.96 8.65 -17.31
CA GLY A 570 -25.88 8.17 -18.20
C GLY A 570 -25.01 7.05 -17.61
N LEU A 571 -25.42 6.37 -16.52
CA LEU A 571 -24.80 5.11 -16.12
C LEU A 571 -24.95 4.07 -17.23
N LYS A 572 -23.93 3.22 -17.38
CA LYS A 572 -23.92 2.09 -18.36
C LYS A 572 -24.88 0.97 -17.91
N SER A 573 -24.97 0.76 -16.59
CA SER A 573 -25.98 -0.10 -15.99
C SER A 573 -27.37 0.52 -16.16
N THR A 574 -28.37 -0.33 -16.17
CA THR A 574 -29.80 0.11 -16.16
C THR A 574 -30.26 0.38 -14.73
N THR A 575 -29.39 0.85 -13.86
CA THR A 575 -29.71 1.14 -12.46
C THR A 575 -30.81 2.17 -12.36
N THR A 576 -31.93 1.80 -11.72
CA THR A 576 -33.05 2.69 -11.42
C THR A 576 -32.89 3.30 -10.02
N ILE A 577 -33.72 4.31 -9.71
CA ILE A 577 -33.78 4.90 -8.36
C ILE A 577 -34.15 3.86 -7.31
N GLU A 578 -35.05 2.92 -7.64
CA GLU A 578 -35.45 1.84 -6.76
C GLU A 578 -34.30 0.88 -6.47
N GLN A 579 -33.53 0.49 -7.49
CA GLN A 579 -32.35 -0.34 -7.33
C GLN A 579 -31.23 0.39 -6.56
N LEU A 580 -31.08 1.69 -6.79
CA LEU A 580 -30.16 2.51 -6.00
C LEU A 580 -30.58 2.54 -4.52
N ALA A 581 -31.88 2.69 -4.23
CA ALA A 581 -32.42 2.63 -2.88
C ALA A 581 -32.11 1.29 -2.20
N GLU A 582 -32.21 0.16 -2.92
CA GLU A 582 -31.89 -1.17 -2.40
C GLU A 582 -30.41 -1.31 -2.02
N ILE A 583 -29.50 -0.74 -2.80
CA ILE A 583 -28.06 -0.84 -2.49
C ILE A 583 -27.54 0.21 -1.50
N LEU A 584 -28.36 1.20 -1.17
CA LEU A 584 -28.10 2.18 -0.11
C LEU A 584 -28.51 1.67 1.27
N VAL A 585 -29.28 0.60 1.36
CA VAL A 585 -29.66 0.02 2.64
C VAL A 585 -29.11 -1.40 2.80
N PRO A 586 -28.80 -1.83 4.02
CA PRO A 586 -28.36 -3.21 4.27
C PRO A 586 -29.53 -4.19 4.18
N ASP A 587 -29.24 -5.42 3.72
CA ASP A 587 -30.17 -6.52 3.77
C ASP A 587 -30.46 -6.94 5.23
N LYS A 588 -31.74 -7.14 5.59
CA LYS A 588 -32.18 -7.43 6.96
C LYS A 588 -31.64 -8.77 7.50
N GLU A 589 -31.58 -9.81 6.66
CA GLU A 589 -31.08 -11.13 7.09
C GLU A 589 -29.54 -11.08 7.25
N ALA A 590 -28.85 -10.44 6.32
CA ALA A 590 -27.41 -10.22 6.42
C ALA A 590 -27.05 -9.41 7.68
N LEU A 591 -27.83 -8.39 8.03
CA LEU A 591 -27.64 -7.60 9.26
C LEU A 591 -27.79 -8.45 10.54
N LYS A 592 -28.81 -9.30 10.63
CA LYS A 592 -29.02 -10.17 11.80
C LYS A 592 -27.82 -11.09 12.01
N ASN A 593 -27.35 -11.71 10.94
CA ASN A 593 -26.18 -12.58 10.99
C ASN A 593 -24.89 -11.80 11.35
N GLU A 594 -24.79 -10.55 10.91
CA GLU A 594 -23.61 -9.73 11.16
C GLU A 594 -23.46 -9.33 12.63
N VAL A 595 -24.54 -9.25 13.41
CA VAL A 595 -24.44 -9.01 14.86
C VAL A 595 -23.61 -10.10 15.52
N ASP A 596 -23.96 -11.36 15.30
CA ASP A 596 -23.25 -12.51 15.89
C ASP A 596 -21.82 -12.63 15.33
N ASN A 597 -21.64 -12.42 14.02
CA ASN A 597 -20.31 -12.47 13.38
C ASN A 597 -19.34 -11.41 13.96
N ARG A 598 -19.83 -10.21 14.24
CA ARG A 598 -19.03 -9.14 14.84
C ARG A 598 -18.71 -9.43 16.31
N GLU A 599 -19.67 -9.94 17.05
CA GLU A 599 -19.46 -10.35 18.44
C GLU A 599 -18.36 -11.43 18.52
N ASP A 600 -18.44 -12.46 17.67
CA ASP A 600 -17.42 -13.50 17.54
C ASP A 600 -16.05 -12.93 17.16
N TRP A 601 -16.01 -11.99 16.21
CA TRP A 601 -14.78 -11.32 15.79
C TRP A 601 -14.14 -10.53 16.93
N LEU A 602 -14.91 -9.74 17.67
CA LEU A 602 -14.41 -8.97 18.81
C LEU A 602 -13.88 -9.90 19.90
N HIS A 603 -14.56 -11.01 20.16
CA HIS A 603 -14.09 -12.04 21.09
C HIS A 603 -12.80 -12.71 20.61
N GLN A 604 -12.64 -12.96 19.32
CA GLN A 604 -11.40 -13.50 18.75
C GLN A 604 -10.23 -12.52 18.93
N ILE A 605 -10.45 -11.22 18.77
CA ILE A 605 -9.41 -10.22 19.08
C ILE A 605 -8.97 -10.29 20.54
N GLU A 606 -9.92 -10.45 21.48
CA GLU A 606 -9.65 -10.43 22.90
C GLU A 606 -9.12 -11.74 23.47
N ASN A 607 -9.36 -12.87 22.81
CA ASN A 607 -9.05 -14.20 23.34
C ASN A 607 -8.05 -14.99 22.47
N GLY A 608 -7.68 -14.44 21.29
CA GLY A 608 -6.86 -15.10 20.29
C GLY A 608 -7.71 -15.72 19.17
N LEU A 609 -7.12 -15.85 17.98
CA LEU A 609 -7.78 -16.43 16.79
C LEU A 609 -7.79 -17.95 16.92
N GLU A 610 -8.89 -18.57 17.33
CA GLU A 610 -9.00 -20.00 17.65
C GLU A 610 -8.41 -20.96 16.60
N ALA A 611 -8.58 -20.67 15.33
CA ALA A 611 -8.09 -21.52 14.23
C ALA A 611 -6.63 -21.25 13.80
N GLU A 612 -6.02 -20.17 14.29
CA GLU A 612 -4.72 -19.66 13.80
C GLU A 612 -3.78 -19.26 14.94
N SER A 613 -4.04 -19.69 16.18
CA SER A 613 -3.36 -19.18 17.39
C SER A 613 -1.88 -19.61 17.50
N GLU A 614 -1.47 -20.69 16.85
CA GLU A 614 -0.10 -21.18 16.95
C GLU A 614 0.89 -20.20 16.30
N GLY A 615 1.85 -19.73 17.09
CA GLY A 615 2.90 -18.82 16.65
C GLY A 615 2.49 -17.35 16.50
N ARG A 616 1.30 -16.97 16.97
CA ARG A 616 0.85 -15.56 16.98
C ARG A 616 1.18 -14.84 18.28
N GLY A 617 1.14 -13.51 18.24
CA GLY A 617 1.23 -12.66 19.43
C GLY A 617 0.01 -12.83 20.35
N ALA A 618 0.15 -12.35 21.58
CA ALA A 618 -0.89 -12.52 22.60
C ALA A 618 -2.03 -11.47 22.46
N PRO A 619 -3.26 -11.86 22.80
CA PRO A 619 -4.41 -10.97 22.75
C PRO A 619 -4.39 -9.94 23.90
N LYS A 620 -5.15 -8.87 23.71
CA LYS A 620 -5.38 -7.80 24.68
C LYS A 620 -6.84 -7.36 24.62
N LYS A 621 -7.40 -6.96 25.76
CA LYS A 621 -8.77 -6.46 25.82
C LYS A 621 -8.97 -5.25 24.93
N LEU A 622 -10.08 -5.22 24.21
CA LEU A 622 -10.51 -4.08 23.41
C LEU A 622 -10.91 -2.90 24.31
N PRO A 623 -10.77 -1.67 23.83
CA PRO A 623 -11.34 -0.51 24.51
C PRO A 623 -12.84 -0.69 24.75
N ARG A 624 -13.32 -0.31 25.94
CA ARG A 624 -14.72 -0.42 26.33
C ARG A 624 -15.68 0.23 25.33
N ALA A 625 -15.29 1.36 24.73
CA ALA A 625 -16.07 2.07 23.72
C ALA A 625 -16.43 1.19 22.50
N ILE A 626 -15.61 0.21 22.14
CA ILE A 626 -15.91 -0.72 21.03
C ILE A 626 -17.09 -1.62 21.40
N TRP A 627 -17.13 -2.15 22.61
CA TRP A 627 -18.25 -2.97 23.09
C TRP A 627 -19.53 -2.15 23.28
N GLU A 628 -19.43 -0.91 23.76
CA GLU A 628 -20.57 0.01 23.87
C GLU A 628 -21.18 0.31 22.50
N GLU A 629 -20.35 0.48 21.46
CA GLU A 629 -20.84 0.65 20.07
C GLU A 629 -21.43 -0.67 19.52
N HIS A 630 -20.87 -1.83 19.88
CA HIS A 630 -21.44 -3.12 19.48
C HIS A 630 -22.86 -3.31 20.04
N GLU A 631 -23.09 -3.04 21.33
CA GLU A 631 -24.42 -3.10 21.95
C GLU A 631 -25.38 -2.10 21.30
N THR A 632 -24.89 -0.92 20.95
CA THR A 632 -25.69 0.09 20.23
C THR A 632 -26.05 -0.39 18.84
N PHE A 633 -25.12 -1.01 18.11
CA PHE A 633 -25.35 -1.60 16.79
C PHE A 633 -26.40 -2.71 16.86
N LYS A 634 -26.27 -3.64 17.82
CA LYS A 634 -27.23 -4.72 18.05
C LYS A 634 -28.67 -4.20 18.26
N LYS A 635 -28.83 -3.21 19.13
CA LYS A 635 -30.13 -2.58 19.38
C LYS A 635 -30.71 -1.94 18.11
N ARG A 636 -29.89 -1.21 17.33
CA ARG A 636 -30.32 -0.60 16.07
C ARG A 636 -30.74 -1.65 15.03
N VAL A 637 -30.05 -2.79 14.98
CA VAL A 637 -30.43 -3.91 14.10
C VAL A 637 -31.76 -4.51 14.52
N GLU A 638 -31.98 -4.72 15.82
CA GLU A 638 -33.26 -5.21 16.34
C GLU A 638 -34.42 -4.26 15.96
N GLU A 639 -34.28 -2.96 16.19
CA GLU A 639 -35.26 -1.94 15.87
C GLU A 639 -35.54 -1.84 14.35
N TYR A 640 -34.49 -1.92 13.52
CA TYR A 640 -34.60 -1.83 12.05
C TYR A 640 -35.24 -3.07 11.42
N CYS A 641 -35.02 -4.25 12.04
CA CYS A 641 -35.54 -5.52 11.54
C CYS A 641 -36.92 -5.88 12.07
N ALA A 642 -37.39 -5.18 13.14
CA ALA A 642 -38.75 -5.32 13.66
C ALA A 642 -39.79 -4.82 12.64
#